data_92e6227649b49746d421c4d692b45e14
#
_entry.id   92e6227649b49746d421c4d692b45e14
#
_cell.length_a   1.000
_cell.length_b   1.000
_cell.length_c   1.000
_cell.angle_alpha   90.00
_cell.angle_beta   90.00
_cell.angle_gamma   90.00
#
_symmetry.space_group_name_H-M   'P 1'
#
loop_
_entity.id
_entity.type
_entity.pdbx_description
1 polymer ?
#
loop_
_entity_poly.entity_id
_entity_poly.type
_entity_poly.pdbx_seq_one_letter_code
_entity_poly.pdbx_strand_id
1 'polypeptide(L)'
;MRASKLASPLAPRRLKRLPLALLLAGSANWTQAYAADTTGAEPGTPAATATGKTKASGGQLETVTVTARRREESAQAVPTPMSVIGGQALESQRVYRIQDLQQLVPSVNVAYMHARQSSVSIRGLGNNPASDGLEGSVGLYIDNVYLGRPGMAVFDLMDIEQLEVLRGPQGTLFGKNTTAGVINISTRAPSFTPERSIETSVGEDGYFQTKGTISGPLNDELAGRFSAYRTRSDGDIKNEYDGHDLNGGSREGFRGQLLYKPNESFNLRWIGDYNEEDSSAGTRVLYSTGPTINGVNVYQARAAAAGATLVDGSHRKVNLNNDQHVTVFQGGTSLEANWTLPNDFTLTSISSYRWWNFTPRNDDGLNVSATYNAGVSVEDKQYSQEFRLASPTGGFFDYVLGAYYFGSNLDNRSFAYYGPQADIWNGTPRGALANVTSLGDGHIETNSFALFAQGTWHLTERLDFTAGLRGTYEEKSAWVSRDAPLGGAGVTGAAANVRNGRTGAYDSGDLNQYSTSPSGLLNLSYRFTDDLLGYATLSHGEKSGGVNLTVGSAPVAGADSLLVGTERANNAELGFKSTLWDRRLQLNANLFWTQVNGYQTNAYDDVNRVQYLTNAGSVRSRGVEVESTLVPLRGLTLNLNGSYNDVSYLSYKDAPCPPEVSLAPGAPAACDLSGHQVVGASKWIGNANGEYKWNLDNGLEEYVTASYAFRSKAVGTVEDSDYGQIPSYAVVNLSTGFRGDFHEGQWDVSLWLTNAFDKTYYTTLWTGGNGAYEGLLGTPRTLGVTGRYDF
;
A
#
# COMPACT_ATOMS: atom_id res chain seq x y z
N MET A 1 -14.95 -23.14 -30.95
CA MET A 1 -16.06 -22.21 -31.19
C MET A 1 -16.89 -22.12 -29.91
N ARG A 2 -16.50 -21.26 -28.99
CA ARG A 2 -17.33 -20.91 -27.83
C ARG A 2 -18.16 -19.69 -28.22
N ALA A 3 -19.46 -19.79 -28.11
CA ALA A 3 -20.39 -18.73 -28.46
C ALA A 3 -20.20 -17.57 -27.47
N SER A 4 -19.76 -16.41 -27.96
CA SER A 4 -19.71 -15.16 -27.21
C SER A 4 -21.16 -14.75 -26.86
N LYS A 5 -21.53 -14.89 -25.60
CA LYS A 5 -22.70 -14.19 -25.06
C LYS A 5 -22.32 -12.72 -24.94
N LEU A 6 -22.87 -11.92 -25.81
CA LEU A 6 -22.92 -10.47 -25.65
C LEU A 6 -23.62 -10.14 -24.30
N ALA A 7 -22.85 -10.03 -23.25
CA ALA A 7 -23.30 -9.44 -22.00
C ALA A 7 -23.24 -7.93 -22.19
N SER A 8 -24.40 -7.28 -22.17
CA SER A 8 -24.49 -5.83 -22.00
C SER A 8 -23.62 -5.36 -20.84
N PRO A 9 -23.03 -4.16 -20.91
CA PRO A 9 -22.25 -3.64 -19.79
C PRO A 9 -23.17 -3.62 -18.56
N LEU A 10 -22.82 -4.42 -17.56
CA LEU A 10 -23.47 -4.39 -16.25
C LEU A 10 -23.23 -2.98 -15.68
N ALA A 11 -24.24 -2.13 -15.79
CA ALA A 11 -24.29 -0.91 -15.02
C ALA A 11 -24.13 -1.30 -13.54
N PRO A 12 -23.22 -0.66 -12.79
CA PRO A 12 -23.06 -0.95 -11.38
C PRO A 12 -24.41 -0.75 -10.70
N ARG A 13 -24.94 -1.80 -10.06
CA ARG A 13 -26.11 -1.66 -9.20
C ARG A 13 -25.67 -0.79 -8.04
N ARG A 14 -25.90 0.52 -8.13
CA ARG A 14 -25.77 1.44 -7.01
C ARG A 14 -26.68 0.92 -5.90
N LEU A 15 -26.11 0.43 -4.82
CA LEU A 15 -26.84 0.29 -3.56
C LEU A 15 -27.44 1.67 -3.26
N LYS A 16 -28.77 1.70 -3.08
CA LYS A 16 -29.46 2.94 -2.75
C LYS A 16 -28.77 3.54 -1.53
N ARG A 17 -28.26 4.77 -1.69
CA ARG A 17 -27.59 5.54 -0.62
C ARG A 17 -28.47 5.49 0.61
N LEU A 18 -28.04 4.77 1.65
CA LEU A 18 -28.63 4.90 2.98
C LEU A 18 -28.17 6.27 3.53
N PRO A 19 -29.09 7.16 3.90
CA PRO A 19 -28.70 8.43 4.48
C PRO A 19 -28.04 8.17 5.86
N LEU A 20 -26.90 8.76 6.08
CA LEU A 20 -26.14 8.78 7.35
C LEU A 20 -26.97 9.29 8.56
N ALA A 21 -28.18 9.76 8.31
CA ALA A 21 -29.11 10.28 9.32
C ALA A 21 -29.62 9.22 10.31
N LEU A 22 -29.41 7.94 10.08
CA LEU A 22 -29.88 6.86 10.98
C LEU A 22 -28.96 6.61 12.20
N LEU A 23 -27.76 7.19 12.25
CA LEU A 23 -26.82 7.04 13.38
C LEU A 23 -27.13 7.97 14.57
N LEU A 24 -27.94 9.01 14.39
CA LEU A 24 -28.28 9.97 15.45
C LEU A 24 -29.62 9.70 16.15
N ALA A 25 -30.45 8.80 15.64
CA ALA A 25 -31.79 8.53 16.20
C ALA A 25 -31.84 7.36 17.21
N GLY A 26 -30.73 6.64 17.44
CA GLY A 26 -30.70 5.48 18.33
C GLY A 26 -30.37 5.76 19.81
N SER A 27 -30.08 7.01 20.19
CA SER A 27 -29.54 7.33 21.53
C SER A 27 -30.56 7.64 22.62
N ALA A 28 -31.86 7.47 22.40
CA ALA A 28 -32.88 7.99 23.34
C ALA A 28 -33.56 6.94 24.24
N ASN A 29 -33.26 5.63 24.15
CA ASN A 29 -34.07 4.66 24.93
C ASN A 29 -33.32 3.51 25.65
N TRP A 30 -32.08 3.72 26.12
CA TRP A 30 -31.35 2.68 26.88
C TRP A 30 -30.99 3.07 28.33
N THR A 31 -31.69 4.07 28.91
CA THR A 31 -31.51 4.42 30.30
C THR A 31 -32.71 4.02 31.14
N GLN A 32 -32.94 2.72 31.30
CA GLN A 32 -33.72 2.22 32.47
C GLN A 32 -33.50 0.71 32.60
N ALA A 33 -32.62 0.32 33.47
CA ALA A 33 -32.64 -0.85 34.34
C ALA A 33 -31.21 -1.14 34.83
N TYR A 34 -30.94 -0.67 36.03
CA TYR A 34 -30.16 -1.36 37.05
C TYR A 34 -29.90 -0.37 38.21
N ALA A 35 -30.81 -0.35 39.12
CA ALA A 35 -30.58 0.12 40.48
C ALA A 35 -31.18 -0.91 41.43
N ALA A 36 -30.37 -1.50 42.24
CA ALA A 36 -30.52 -2.21 43.48
C ALA A 36 -29.55 -3.42 43.52
N ASP A 37 -28.72 -3.67 44.50
CA ASP A 37 -28.74 -3.38 45.91
C ASP A 37 -27.36 -3.73 46.48
N THR A 38 -26.83 -2.92 47.32
CA THR A 38 -25.59 -3.16 48.09
C THR A 38 -25.90 -3.86 49.40
N THR A 39 -25.32 -5.03 49.67
CA THR A 39 -24.86 -5.41 51.00
C THR A 39 -23.90 -6.58 51.02
N GLY A 40 -22.68 -6.33 51.45
CA GLY A 40 -21.94 -7.11 52.45
C GLY A 40 -21.19 -8.38 52.11
N ALA A 41 -19.91 -8.31 52.09
CA ALA A 41 -18.90 -9.13 52.79
C ALA A 41 -17.66 -9.51 51.95
N GLU A 42 -16.51 -9.02 52.37
CA GLU A 42 -15.14 -9.52 52.00
C GLU A 42 -14.83 -10.86 52.73
N PRO A 43 -13.68 -11.56 52.50
CA PRO A 43 -12.61 -11.43 51.48
C PRO A 43 -12.13 -12.77 50.88
N GLY A 44 -11.37 -12.73 49.79
CA GLY A 44 -10.54 -13.86 49.35
C GLY A 44 -10.04 -13.76 47.92
N THR A 45 -8.87 -13.18 47.74
CA THR A 45 -8.08 -13.17 46.51
C THR A 45 -7.66 -14.57 46.03
N PRO A 46 -7.49 -14.85 44.72
CA PRO A 46 -6.34 -14.32 44.01
C PRO A 46 -6.61 -13.76 42.59
N ALA A 47 -5.71 -12.87 42.21
CA ALA A 47 -5.70 -12.06 41.03
C ALA A 47 -5.74 -12.85 39.72
N ALA A 48 -6.74 -12.58 38.88
CA ALA A 48 -6.66 -12.78 37.45
C ALA A 48 -5.88 -11.58 36.87
N THR A 49 -4.81 -11.87 36.19
CA THR A 49 -3.95 -10.91 35.50
C THR A 49 -4.74 -10.28 34.34
N ALA A 50 -5.41 -9.17 34.59
CA ALA A 50 -5.78 -8.26 33.54
C ALA A 50 -4.46 -7.73 32.95
N THR A 51 -4.28 -7.85 31.64
CA THR A 51 -3.24 -7.15 30.88
C THR A 51 -3.55 -5.66 30.96
N GLY A 52 -3.27 -5.06 32.10
CA GLY A 52 -3.34 -3.65 32.33
C GLY A 52 -2.21 -2.98 31.57
N LYS A 53 -2.54 -2.10 30.63
CA LYS A 53 -1.62 -1.05 30.19
C LYS A 53 -1.05 -0.41 31.46
N THR A 54 0.21 -0.71 31.76
CA THR A 54 0.93 -0.02 32.83
C THR A 54 1.02 1.43 32.40
N LYS A 55 0.22 2.32 33.02
CA LYS A 55 0.37 3.76 32.83
C LYS A 55 1.82 4.11 33.18
N ALA A 56 2.61 4.47 32.20
CA ALA A 56 3.99 4.91 32.41
C ALA A 56 3.94 6.10 33.40
N SER A 57 4.77 6.04 34.42
CA SER A 57 5.00 7.20 35.29
C SER A 57 5.57 8.29 34.38
N GLY A 58 4.93 9.46 34.32
CA GLY A 58 5.17 10.50 33.31
C GLY A 58 6.64 10.76 33.01
N GLY A 59 7.08 10.37 31.79
CA GLY A 59 8.43 10.56 31.29
C GLY A 59 9.16 9.29 30.82
N GLN A 60 8.55 8.11 30.84
CA GLN A 60 9.11 6.86 30.33
C GLN A 60 8.31 6.35 29.13
N LEU A 61 9.01 5.67 28.22
CA LEU A 61 8.41 5.03 27.05
C LEU A 61 7.63 3.77 27.46
N GLU A 62 6.46 3.61 26.89
CA GLU A 62 5.63 2.41 27.07
C GLU A 62 6.23 1.22 26.32
N THR A 63 5.95 0.01 26.81
CA THR A 63 6.30 -1.21 26.08
C THR A 63 5.28 -1.44 24.97
N VAL A 64 5.75 -1.49 23.74
CA VAL A 64 4.91 -1.76 22.57
C VAL A 64 4.90 -3.27 22.32
N THR A 65 3.71 -3.86 22.25
CA THR A 65 3.50 -5.27 21.91
C THR A 65 3.29 -5.40 20.40
N VAL A 66 3.82 -6.45 19.79
CA VAL A 66 3.74 -6.75 18.36
C VAL A 66 3.34 -8.19 18.10
N THR A 67 2.85 -8.45 16.90
CA THR A 67 2.45 -9.78 16.42
C THR A 67 3.32 -10.30 15.28
N ALA A 68 4.47 -9.70 15.07
CA ALA A 68 5.39 -9.93 13.95
C ALA A 68 5.82 -11.40 13.78
N ARG A 69 5.91 -12.17 14.89
CA ARG A 69 6.20 -13.60 14.87
C ARG A 69 4.97 -14.48 15.09
N ARG A 70 3.79 -13.96 14.79
CA ARG A 70 2.49 -14.62 14.97
C ARG A 70 2.22 -14.97 16.45
N ARG A 71 2.84 -14.21 17.36
CA ARG A 71 2.68 -14.23 18.82
C ARG A 71 2.77 -12.81 19.34
N GLU A 72 2.15 -12.56 20.48
CA GLU A 72 2.29 -11.27 21.18
C GLU A 72 3.64 -11.22 21.90
N GLU A 73 4.47 -10.27 21.52
CA GLU A 73 5.83 -10.09 22.06
C GLU A 73 6.16 -8.61 22.17
N SER A 74 7.07 -8.24 23.07
CA SER A 74 7.58 -6.86 23.08
C SER A 74 8.38 -6.57 21.81
N ALA A 75 8.10 -5.42 21.15
CA ALA A 75 8.80 -4.99 19.96
C ALA A 75 10.34 -4.92 20.14
N GLN A 76 10.81 -4.60 21.36
CA GLN A 76 12.24 -4.55 21.68
C GLN A 76 12.84 -5.95 21.89
N ALA A 77 12.03 -6.97 22.17
CA ALA A 77 12.51 -8.34 22.33
C ALA A 77 12.55 -9.13 20.99
N VAL A 78 11.84 -8.65 19.96
CA VAL A 78 11.82 -9.31 18.65
C VAL A 78 13.06 -8.96 17.84
N PRO A 79 13.94 -9.92 17.48
CA PRO A 79 15.21 -9.67 16.79
C PRO A 79 15.00 -9.50 15.27
N THR A 80 14.19 -8.52 14.88
CA THR A 80 13.84 -8.19 13.49
C THR A 80 13.70 -6.67 13.36
N PRO A 81 14.21 -6.05 12.29
CA PRO A 81 14.00 -4.62 12.07
C PRO A 81 12.53 -4.36 11.75
N MET A 82 11.90 -3.54 12.56
CA MET A 82 10.50 -3.19 12.41
C MET A 82 10.19 -1.78 12.94
N SER A 83 9.23 -1.13 12.32
CA SER A 83 8.58 0.07 12.87
C SER A 83 7.19 -0.31 13.33
N VAL A 84 6.79 0.20 14.49
CA VAL A 84 5.44 0.03 15.02
C VAL A 84 4.82 1.39 15.27
N ILE A 85 3.64 1.62 14.71
CA ILE A 85 2.93 2.90 14.80
C ILE A 85 1.55 2.61 15.37
N GLY A 86 1.30 3.06 16.59
CA GLY A 86 -0.01 2.92 17.23
C GLY A 86 -1.08 3.80 16.57
N GLY A 87 -2.35 3.41 16.68
CA GLY A 87 -3.48 4.13 16.07
C GLY A 87 -3.55 5.60 16.46
N GLN A 88 -3.26 5.94 17.72
CA GLN A 88 -3.22 7.33 18.18
C GLN A 88 -2.13 8.15 17.46
N ALA A 89 -0.97 7.56 17.20
CA ALA A 89 0.09 8.23 16.45
C ALA A 89 -0.29 8.43 14.97
N LEU A 90 -0.99 7.46 14.35
CA LEU A 90 -1.55 7.64 13.00
C LEU A 90 -2.55 8.79 12.95
N GLU A 91 -3.44 8.88 13.92
CA GLU A 91 -4.45 9.94 14.03
C GLU A 91 -3.82 11.31 14.25
N SER A 92 -2.90 11.44 15.23
CA SER A 92 -2.24 12.72 15.57
C SER A 92 -1.35 13.24 14.43
N GLN A 93 -0.72 12.34 13.65
CA GLN A 93 0.08 12.68 12.47
C GLN A 93 -0.74 12.74 11.17
N ARG A 94 -2.07 12.54 11.25
CA ARG A 94 -3.01 12.58 10.12
C ARG A 94 -2.64 11.60 9.01
N VAL A 95 -2.15 10.43 9.37
CA VAL A 95 -1.85 9.32 8.46
C VAL A 95 -3.13 8.51 8.27
N TYR A 96 -3.87 8.82 7.23
CA TYR A 96 -5.16 8.21 6.95
C TYR A 96 -5.13 7.19 5.83
N ARG A 97 -4.05 7.10 5.07
CA ARG A 97 -3.89 6.15 3.99
C ARG A 97 -2.49 5.53 4.01
N ILE A 98 -2.36 4.37 3.38
CA ILE A 98 -1.09 3.65 3.33
C ILE A 98 0.04 4.49 2.67
N GLN A 99 -0.29 5.35 1.70
CA GLN A 99 0.68 6.24 1.07
C GLN A 99 1.24 7.32 2.02
N ASP A 100 0.52 7.64 3.09
CA ASP A 100 0.97 8.64 4.06
C ASP A 100 2.06 8.08 4.98
N LEU A 101 2.18 6.73 5.09
CA LEU A 101 3.21 6.06 5.90
C LEU A 101 4.63 6.45 5.52
N GLN A 102 4.86 6.82 4.26
CA GLN A 102 6.17 7.29 3.81
C GLN A 102 6.67 8.55 4.54
N GLN A 103 5.79 9.26 5.25
CA GLN A 103 6.15 10.42 6.08
C GLN A 103 6.65 9.98 7.47
N LEU A 104 6.31 8.77 7.93
CA LEU A 104 6.66 8.26 9.25
C LEU A 104 7.76 7.19 9.21
N VAL A 105 7.79 6.36 8.18
CA VAL A 105 8.71 5.22 8.05
C VAL A 105 9.68 5.45 6.89
N PRO A 106 10.96 5.76 7.15
CA PRO A 106 11.91 6.14 6.10
C PRO A 106 12.13 5.08 5.04
N SER A 107 12.08 3.81 5.40
CA SER A 107 12.31 2.70 4.47
C SER A 107 11.15 2.44 3.52
N VAL A 108 9.96 2.99 3.80
CA VAL A 108 8.74 2.80 3.00
C VAL A 108 8.63 3.89 1.94
N ASN A 109 8.32 3.48 0.72
CA ASN A 109 7.88 4.37 -0.34
C ASN A 109 6.62 3.80 -0.99
N VAL A 110 5.63 4.65 -1.21
CA VAL A 110 4.37 4.28 -1.87
C VAL A 110 4.20 5.14 -3.11
N ALA A 111 4.34 4.51 -4.26
CA ALA A 111 3.95 5.12 -5.53
C ALA A 111 2.45 4.87 -5.71
N TYR A 112 1.68 5.94 -5.80
CA TYR A 112 0.24 5.86 -5.91
C TYR A 112 -0.26 6.82 -7.00
N MET A 113 -0.79 6.27 -8.06
CA MET A 113 -1.53 7.00 -9.07
C MET A 113 -3.04 6.86 -8.81
N HIS A 114 -3.51 5.64 -8.76
CA HIS A 114 -4.83 5.21 -8.34
C HIS A 114 -4.73 3.76 -7.83
N ALA A 115 -5.80 3.19 -7.31
CA ALA A 115 -5.76 1.89 -6.63
C ALA A 115 -5.08 0.78 -7.46
N ARG A 116 -5.35 0.65 -8.77
CA ARG A 116 -4.69 -0.35 -9.62
C ARG A 116 -3.22 -0.03 -9.90
N GLN A 117 -2.86 1.23 -10.07
CA GLN A 117 -1.49 1.69 -10.30
C GLN A 117 -0.87 2.21 -9.01
N SER A 118 -0.80 1.33 -8.04
CA SER A 118 -0.12 1.56 -6.76
C SER A 118 0.94 0.49 -6.53
N SER A 119 2.04 0.88 -5.92
CA SER A 119 3.07 -0.04 -5.47
C SER A 119 3.63 0.41 -4.13
N VAL A 120 3.93 -0.57 -3.29
CA VAL A 120 4.59 -0.35 -2.00
C VAL A 120 5.98 -0.95 -2.09
N SER A 121 6.98 -0.17 -1.73
CA SER A 121 8.36 -0.64 -1.66
C SER A 121 8.96 -0.40 -0.27
N ILE A 122 9.81 -1.32 0.14
CA ILE A 122 10.60 -1.22 1.36
C ILE A 122 12.07 -1.34 0.97
N ARG A 123 12.93 -0.41 1.45
CA ARG A 123 14.35 -0.35 1.08
C ARG A 123 14.58 -0.27 -0.42
N GLY A 124 13.64 0.40 -1.16
CA GLY A 124 13.68 0.53 -2.61
C GLY A 124 13.39 -0.75 -3.41
N LEU A 125 12.99 -1.84 -2.74
CA LEU A 125 12.53 -3.08 -3.37
C LEU A 125 11.01 -3.14 -3.36
N GLY A 126 10.41 -3.65 -4.43
CA GLY A 126 8.95 -3.77 -4.56
C GLY A 126 8.29 -2.65 -5.33
N ASN A 127 9.06 -1.75 -5.91
CA ASN A 127 8.53 -0.75 -6.82
C ASN A 127 8.10 -1.44 -8.13
N ASN A 128 6.90 -2.00 -8.08
CA ASN A 128 6.36 -2.82 -9.14
C ASN A 128 5.34 -2.01 -9.92
N PRO A 129 5.49 -1.91 -11.22
CA PRO A 129 4.48 -1.26 -12.04
C PRO A 129 3.19 -2.07 -12.08
N ALA A 130 2.09 -1.36 -12.26
CA ALA A 130 0.75 -1.89 -12.30
C ALA A 130 0.57 -3.00 -13.32
N SER A 131 0.71 -4.24 -12.90
CA SER A 131 0.35 -5.42 -13.67
C SER A 131 -0.60 -6.29 -12.87
N ASP A 132 -1.78 -6.53 -13.42
CA ASP A 132 -2.80 -7.33 -12.75
C ASP A 132 -2.40 -8.81 -12.62
N GLY A 133 -1.50 -9.29 -13.47
CA GLY A 133 -0.98 -10.65 -13.42
C GLY A 133 0.19 -10.87 -12.45
N LEU A 134 0.63 -9.82 -11.73
CA LEU A 134 1.69 -9.90 -10.71
C LEU A 134 1.21 -9.47 -9.34
N GLU A 135 1.74 -10.10 -8.32
CA GLU A 135 1.65 -9.65 -6.93
C GLU A 135 2.79 -8.67 -6.59
N GLY A 136 2.68 -8.00 -5.41
CA GLY A 136 3.73 -7.12 -4.88
C GLY A 136 4.91 -7.88 -4.28
N SER A 137 5.99 -7.16 -3.93
CA SER A 137 7.12 -7.69 -3.14
C SER A 137 7.00 -7.35 -1.65
N VAL A 138 6.04 -6.51 -1.28
CA VAL A 138 5.64 -6.19 0.10
C VAL A 138 4.31 -6.84 0.38
N GLY A 139 4.25 -7.72 1.37
CA GLY A 139 3.02 -8.33 1.83
C GLY A 139 2.16 -7.33 2.59
N LEU A 140 0.91 -7.17 2.19
CA LEU A 140 -0.05 -6.29 2.85
C LEU A 140 -1.07 -7.13 3.58
N TYR A 141 -1.26 -6.88 4.86
CA TYR A 141 -2.17 -7.63 5.72
C TYR A 141 -3.08 -6.68 6.49
N ILE A 142 -4.34 -7.09 6.66
CA ILE A 142 -5.28 -6.47 7.59
C ILE A 142 -5.91 -7.57 8.44
N ASP A 143 -5.80 -7.46 9.77
CA ASP A 143 -6.31 -8.45 10.73
C ASP A 143 -5.95 -9.89 10.32
N ASN A 144 -4.67 -10.14 10.07
CA ASN A 144 -4.11 -11.41 9.59
C ASN A 144 -4.53 -11.86 8.17
N VAL A 145 -5.37 -11.13 7.46
CA VAL A 145 -5.80 -11.45 6.09
C VAL A 145 -4.85 -10.83 5.07
N TYR A 146 -4.27 -11.65 4.21
CA TYR A 146 -3.42 -11.19 3.11
C TYR A 146 -4.25 -10.49 2.02
N LEU A 147 -3.77 -9.34 1.56
CA LEU A 147 -4.32 -8.58 0.44
C LEU A 147 -3.46 -8.84 -0.79
N GLY A 148 -3.97 -9.61 -1.74
CA GLY A 148 -3.23 -10.09 -2.91
C GLY A 148 -2.79 -8.99 -3.87
N ARG A 149 -3.42 -7.82 -3.82
CA ARG A 149 -3.11 -6.67 -4.67
C ARG A 149 -2.81 -5.44 -3.83
N PRO A 150 -1.80 -4.62 -4.17
CA PRO A 150 -1.55 -3.36 -3.47
C PRO A 150 -2.76 -2.43 -3.44
N GLY A 151 -3.58 -2.44 -4.51
CA GLY A 151 -4.80 -1.66 -4.59
C GLY A 151 -5.87 -2.00 -3.55
N MET A 152 -5.88 -3.23 -3.05
CA MET A 152 -6.79 -3.63 -1.97
C MET A 152 -6.48 -2.99 -0.62
N ALA A 153 -5.27 -2.43 -0.44
CA ALA A 153 -4.87 -1.70 0.77
C ALA A 153 -5.12 -0.20 0.67
N VAL A 154 -5.67 0.27 -0.46
CA VAL A 154 -5.98 1.70 -0.69
C VAL A 154 -7.39 1.99 -0.20
N PHE A 155 -7.52 2.23 1.09
CA PHE A 155 -8.71 2.70 1.80
C PHE A 155 -8.28 3.61 2.95
N ASP A 156 -9.21 4.37 3.53
CA ASP A 156 -8.88 5.20 4.67
C ASP A 156 -8.68 4.33 5.92
N LEU A 157 -7.52 4.48 6.56
CA LEU A 157 -7.14 3.78 7.79
C LEU A 157 -8.04 4.28 8.93
N MET A 158 -9.04 3.49 9.25
CA MET A 158 -10.05 3.82 10.24
C MET A 158 -9.99 2.84 11.39
N ASP A 159 -9.99 3.38 12.62
CA ASP A 159 -10.10 2.58 13.83
C ASP A 159 -8.99 1.53 13.94
N ILE A 160 -7.77 1.97 13.71
CA ILE A 160 -6.57 1.15 13.73
C ILE A 160 -6.03 1.04 15.16
N GLU A 161 -5.71 -0.17 15.59
CA GLU A 161 -4.98 -0.41 16.84
C GLU A 161 -3.50 -0.10 16.66
N GLN A 162 -2.90 -0.74 15.65
CA GLN A 162 -1.50 -0.51 15.28
C GLN A 162 -1.19 -0.93 13.84
N LEU A 163 -0.08 -0.43 13.35
CA LEU A 163 0.51 -0.78 12.07
C LEU A 163 1.95 -1.18 12.30
N GLU A 164 2.32 -2.37 11.82
CA GLU A 164 3.67 -2.92 11.91
C GLU A 164 4.29 -2.96 10.51
N VAL A 165 5.49 -2.42 10.35
CA VAL A 165 6.29 -2.51 9.12
C VAL A 165 7.50 -3.38 9.39
N LEU A 166 7.49 -4.62 8.89
CA LEU A 166 8.62 -5.54 8.97
C LEU A 166 9.46 -5.43 7.71
N ARG A 167 10.77 -5.34 7.87
CA ARG A 167 11.70 -5.14 6.76
C ARG A 167 12.48 -6.40 6.43
N GLY A 168 12.89 -6.52 5.17
CA GLY A 168 13.55 -7.70 4.64
C GLY A 168 12.60 -8.87 4.40
N PRO A 169 13.06 -9.99 3.81
CA PRO A 169 12.23 -11.13 3.48
C PRO A 169 11.55 -11.75 4.71
N GLN A 170 10.21 -11.85 4.67
CA GLN A 170 9.35 -12.40 5.72
C GLN A 170 8.66 -13.69 5.28
N GLY A 171 9.24 -14.39 4.31
CA GLY A 171 8.60 -15.53 3.64
C GLY A 171 8.20 -16.69 4.54
N THR A 172 8.86 -16.91 5.67
CA THR A 172 8.61 -18.02 6.57
C THR A 172 7.21 -17.97 7.18
N LEU A 173 6.85 -16.88 7.85
CA LEU A 173 5.58 -16.75 8.56
C LEU A 173 4.50 -16.05 7.75
N PHE A 174 4.89 -15.12 6.86
CA PHE A 174 3.95 -14.37 6.02
C PHE A 174 3.83 -14.92 4.60
N GLY A 175 4.73 -15.80 4.18
CA GLY A 175 4.65 -16.50 2.90
C GLY A 175 5.28 -15.75 1.74
N LYS A 176 4.99 -16.24 0.53
CA LYS A 176 5.46 -15.65 -0.72
C LYS A 176 5.03 -14.19 -0.85
N ASN A 177 5.66 -13.45 -1.78
CA ASN A 177 5.33 -12.04 -2.06
C ASN A 177 5.64 -11.08 -0.90
N THR A 178 6.59 -11.49 -0.02
CA THR A 178 7.09 -10.70 1.10
C THR A 178 8.61 -10.54 1.05
N THR A 179 9.16 -10.49 -0.18
CA THR A 179 10.60 -10.43 -0.42
C THR A 179 11.24 -9.12 0.03
N ALA A 180 10.49 -8.02 0.06
CA ALA A 180 10.93 -6.72 0.54
C ALA A 180 10.52 -6.46 2.01
N GLY A 181 9.43 -7.06 2.46
CA GLY A 181 8.90 -6.88 3.81
C GLY A 181 7.39 -7.10 3.90
N VAL A 182 6.83 -6.66 5.02
CA VAL A 182 5.39 -6.77 5.33
C VAL A 182 4.91 -5.47 5.96
N ILE A 183 3.71 -5.04 5.60
CA ILE A 183 2.90 -4.07 6.33
C ILE A 183 1.70 -4.83 6.89
N ASN A 184 1.63 -4.92 8.22
CA ASN A 184 0.58 -5.60 8.96
C ASN A 184 -0.26 -4.57 9.69
N ILE A 185 -1.55 -4.48 9.34
CA ILE A 185 -2.51 -3.54 9.91
C ILE A 185 -3.42 -4.32 10.84
N SER A 186 -3.48 -3.92 12.11
CA SER A 186 -4.40 -4.47 13.10
C SER A 186 -5.45 -3.44 13.45
N THR A 187 -6.72 -3.81 13.34
CA THR A 187 -7.84 -2.95 13.73
C THR A 187 -8.23 -3.19 15.17
N ARG A 188 -8.79 -2.18 15.84
CA ARG A 188 -9.24 -2.32 17.24
C ARG A 188 -10.33 -3.38 17.32
N ALA A 189 -10.16 -4.30 18.25
CA ALA A 189 -11.14 -5.35 18.50
C ALA A 189 -12.40 -4.79 19.20
N PRO A 190 -13.56 -5.49 19.12
CA PRO A 190 -14.71 -5.19 19.96
C PRO A 190 -14.34 -5.20 21.45
N SER A 191 -14.80 -4.19 22.18
CA SER A 191 -14.57 -4.00 23.62
C SER A 191 -15.79 -4.46 24.42
N PHE A 192 -15.56 -5.09 25.58
CA PHE A 192 -16.61 -5.34 26.57
C PHE A 192 -16.88 -4.12 27.47
N THR A 193 -16.11 -3.04 27.30
CA THR A 193 -16.40 -1.72 27.88
C THR A 193 -16.96 -0.84 26.78
N PRO A 194 -18.06 -0.10 27.00
CA PRO A 194 -18.59 0.84 26.01
C PRO A 194 -17.55 1.87 25.59
N GLU A 195 -17.37 2.04 24.29
CA GLU A 195 -16.48 3.02 23.66
C GLU A 195 -17.24 3.66 22.51
N ARG A 196 -17.15 4.97 22.39
CA ARG A 196 -17.75 5.71 21.28
C ARG A 196 -16.82 6.85 20.92
N SER A 197 -16.72 7.11 19.63
CA SER A 197 -15.95 8.25 19.13
C SER A 197 -16.61 8.85 17.92
N ILE A 198 -16.49 10.15 17.77
CA ILE A 198 -16.80 10.88 16.55
C ILE A 198 -15.69 11.87 16.27
N GLU A 199 -15.23 11.92 15.03
CA GLU A 199 -14.22 12.86 14.57
C GLU A 199 -14.71 13.52 13.30
N THR A 200 -14.55 14.84 13.19
CA THR A 200 -14.85 15.60 11.98
C THR A 200 -13.72 16.57 11.68
N SER A 201 -13.27 16.56 10.44
CA SER A 201 -12.23 17.45 9.93
C SER A 201 -12.77 18.26 8.75
N VAL A 202 -12.42 19.54 8.71
CA VAL A 202 -12.69 20.45 7.59
C VAL A 202 -11.40 21.18 7.20
N GLY A 203 -11.21 21.45 5.91
CA GLY A 203 -10.00 22.11 5.42
C GLY A 203 -10.21 22.79 4.08
N GLU A 204 -9.11 23.35 3.56
CA GLU A 204 -9.07 23.93 2.22
C GLU A 204 -9.40 22.88 1.13
N ASP A 205 -9.65 23.33 -0.10
CA ASP A 205 -10.00 22.51 -1.27
C ASP A 205 -11.23 21.61 -1.02
N GLY A 206 -12.22 22.11 -0.27
CA GLY A 206 -13.45 21.40 0.04
C GLY A 206 -13.22 20.13 0.87
N TYR A 207 -12.06 20.01 1.55
CA TYR A 207 -11.77 18.85 2.38
C TYR A 207 -12.75 18.72 3.52
N PHE A 208 -13.41 17.60 3.58
CA PHE A 208 -14.31 17.19 4.64
C PHE A 208 -14.10 15.71 4.96
N GLN A 209 -13.88 15.38 6.22
CA GLN A 209 -13.84 14.00 6.67
C GLN A 209 -14.65 13.86 7.96
N THR A 210 -15.44 12.79 8.06
CA THR A 210 -16.07 12.38 9.31
C THR A 210 -15.84 10.90 9.53
N LYS A 211 -15.59 10.52 10.79
CA LYS A 211 -15.43 9.15 11.25
C LYS A 211 -16.23 8.96 12.52
N GLY A 212 -16.77 7.77 12.69
CA GLY A 212 -17.48 7.42 13.90
C GLY A 212 -17.27 5.96 14.24
N THR A 213 -17.14 5.68 15.53
CA THR A 213 -16.99 4.32 16.06
C THR A 213 -17.89 4.14 17.27
N ILE A 214 -18.50 2.97 17.37
CA ILE A 214 -19.21 2.50 18.56
C ILE A 214 -18.80 1.07 18.85
N SER A 215 -18.46 0.76 20.09
CA SER A 215 -18.15 -0.58 20.57
C SER A 215 -18.74 -0.80 21.95
N GLY A 216 -19.08 -2.06 22.27
CA GLY A 216 -19.57 -2.40 23.60
C GLY A 216 -20.06 -3.84 23.68
N PRO A 217 -20.39 -4.31 24.91
CA PRO A 217 -20.95 -5.62 25.14
C PRO A 217 -22.38 -5.69 24.57
N LEU A 218 -22.70 -6.79 23.89
CA LEU A 218 -24.04 -7.20 23.52
C LEU A 218 -24.62 -8.14 24.59
N ASN A 219 -23.73 -8.89 25.25
CA ASN A 219 -23.96 -9.64 26.49
C ASN A 219 -22.59 -9.96 27.11
N ASP A 220 -22.55 -10.79 28.16
CA ASP A 220 -21.32 -11.09 28.91
C ASP A 220 -20.25 -11.81 28.08
N GLU A 221 -20.63 -12.51 27.01
CA GLU A 221 -19.74 -13.30 26.15
C GLU A 221 -19.55 -12.70 24.75
N LEU A 222 -20.36 -11.74 24.34
CA LEU A 222 -20.39 -11.19 22.99
C LEU A 222 -20.27 -9.67 23.02
N ALA A 223 -19.25 -9.14 22.36
CA ALA A 223 -19.08 -7.71 22.13
C ALA A 223 -19.16 -7.39 20.63
N GLY A 224 -19.64 -6.19 20.32
CA GLY A 224 -19.72 -5.69 18.96
C GLY A 224 -18.94 -4.40 18.78
N ARG A 225 -18.46 -4.15 17.56
CA ARG A 225 -17.82 -2.89 17.16
C ARG A 225 -18.27 -2.52 15.75
N PHE A 226 -18.64 -1.25 15.57
CA PHE A 226 -18.99 -0.72 14.26
C PHE A 226 -18.28 0.62 14.06
N SER A 227 -17.62 0.77 12.91
CA SER A 227 -16.91 1.98 12.54
C SER A 227 -17.26 2.37 11.11
N ALA A 228 -17.41 3.66 10.85
CA ALA A 228 -17.70 4.18 9.52
C ALA A 228 -16.96 5.50 9.27
N TYR A 229 -16.67 5.78 8.01
CA TYR A 229 -16.06 7.05 7.62
C TYR A 229 -16.61 7.55 6.28
N ARG A 230 -16.48 8.85 6.08
CA ARG A 230 -16.64 9.51 4.79
C ARG A 230 -15.63 10.62 4.67
N THR A 231 -14.91 10.64 3.54
CA THR A 231 -13.94 11.67 3.18
C THR A 231 -14.31 12.25 1.82
N ARG A 232 -14.21 13.56 1.65
CA ARG A 232 -14.42 14.28 0.40
C ARG A 232 -13.38 15.38 0.24
N SER A 233 -12.97 15.66 -1.00
CA SER A 233 -12.25 16.89 -1.39
C SER A 233 -12.65 17.29 -2.82
N ASP A 234 -12.58 18.56 -3.11
CA ASP A 234 -12.91 19.05 -4.46
C ASP A 234 -11.75 18.83 -5.44
N GLY A 235 -10.52 18.76 -4.93
CA GLY A 235 -9.29 18.52 -5.69
C GLY A 235 -8.35 19.72 -5.66
N ASP A 236 -7.12 19.49 -6.12
CA ASP A 236 -6.00 20.45 -6.00
C ASP A 236 -5.30 20.72 -7.34
N ILE A 237 -5.86 20.23 -8.45
CA ILE A 237 -5.33 20.42 -9.80
C ILE A 237 -6.40 21.08 -10.68
N LYS A 238 -6.12 22.29 -11.16
CA LYS A 238 -7.05 23.06 -12.01
C LYS A 238 -7.02 22.57 -13.43
N ASN A 239 -8.18 22.15 -13.96
CA ASN A 239 -8.35 21.89 -15.39
C ASN A 239 -8.69 23.21 -16.11
N GLU A 240 -7.77 23.73 -16.94
CA GLU A 240 -7.97 24.98 -17.67
C GLU A 240 -8.96 24.85 -18.83
N TYR A 241 -9.30 23.62 -19.25
CA TYR A 241 -10.25 23.37 -20.33
C TYR A 241 -11.68 23.78 -19.96
N ASP A 242 -12.12 23.38 -18.78
CA ASP A 242 -13.51 23.56 -18.32
C ASP A 242 -13.62 24.29 -16.97
N GLY A 243 -12.50 24.54 -16.32
CA GLY A 243 -12.44 25.23 -15.04
C GLY A 243 -12.72 24.37 -13.81
N HIS A 244 -12.91 23.05 -13.94
CA HIS A 244 -13.08 22.14 -12.80
C HIS A 244 -11.76 21.86 -12.09
N ASP A 245 -11.85 21.47 -10.82
CA ASP A 245 -10.70 20.97 -10.07
C ASP A 245 -10.69 19.44 -10.13
N LEU A 246 -9.49 18.87 -10.30
CA LEU A 246 -9.22 17.44 -10.42
C LEU A 246 -8.31 16.96 -9.29
N ASN A 247 -8.10 15.65 -9.19
CA ASN A 247 -7.38 14.97 -8.11
C ASN A 247 -8.16 14.96 -6.79
N GLY A 248 -9.44 15.27 -6.83
CA GLY A 248 -10.38 15.18 -5.72
C GLY A 248 -11.31 13.97 -5.84
N GLY A 249 -12.30 13.91 -4.95
CA GLY A 249 -13.33 12.87 -4.97
C GLY A 249 -13.88 12.54 -3.58
N SER A 250 -14.61 11.43 -3.53
CA SER A 250 -15.18 10.92 -2.28
C SER A 250 -14.72 9.50 -1.99
N ARG A 251 -14.51 9.21 -0.72
CA ARG A 251 -14.26 7.87 -0.20
C ARG A 251 -15.17 7.65 0.99
N GLU A 252 -15.76 6.48 1.07
CA GLU A 252 -16.58 6.08 2.20
C GLU A 252 -16.42 4.60 2.49
N GLY A 253 -16.60 4.23 3.76
CA GLY A 253 -16.51 2.83 4.15
C GLY A 253 -17.03 2.59 5.54
N PHE A 254 -17.26 1.32 5.82
CA PHE A 254 -17.64 0.86 7.15
C PHE A 254 -17.04 -0.50 7.47
N ARG A 255 -16.92 -0.80 8.76
CA ARG A 255 -16.49 -2.08 9.30
C ARG A 255 -17.36 -2.47 10.48
N GLY A 256 -17.91 -3.69 10.42
CA GLY A 256 -18.61 -4.33 11.52
C GLY A 256 -17.79 -5.50 12.07
N GLN A 257 -17.78 -5.67 13.39
CA GLN A 257 -17.05 -6.74 14.05
C GLN A 257 -17.87 -7.30 15.20
N LEU A 258 -17.73 -8.61 15.41
CA LEU A 258 -18.26 -9.31 16.57
C LEU A 258 -17.13 -10.14 17.22
N LEU A 259 -17.02 -10.07 18.53
CA LEU A 259 -16.10 -10.87 19.34
C LEU A 259 -16.90 -11.71 20.32
N TYR A 260 -16.86 -13.03 20.11
CA TYR A 260 -17.47 -14.01 21.02
C TYR A 260 -16.38 -14.63 21.89
N LYS A 261 -16.48 -14.47 23.20
CA LYS A 261 -15.54 -14.95 24.21
C LYS A 261 -16.31 -15.66 25.35
N PRO A 262 -16.72 -16.93 25.15
CA PRO A 262 -17.51 -17.64 26.14
C PRO A 262 -16.70 -18.05 27.39
N ASN A 263 -15.37 -18.07 27.28
CA ASN A 263 -14.44 -18.38 28.36
C ASN A 263 -13.03 -17.88 28.02
N GLU A 264 -12.09 -18.02 28.95
CA GLU A 264 -10.71 -17.54 28.78
C GLU A 264 -9.89 -18.37 27.76
N SER A 265 -10.32 -19.57 27.42
CA SER A 265 -9.58 -20.47 26.51
C SER A 265 -10.01 -20.38 25.05
N PHE A 266 -11.13 -19.71 24.75
CA PHE A 266 -11.66 -19.62 23.40
C PHE A 266 -12.16 -18.23 23.07
N ASN A 267 -11.78 -17.72 21.90
CA ASN A 267 -12.42 -16.55 21.31
C ASN A 267 -12.63 -16.72 19.80
N LEU A 268 -13.67 -16.06 19.29
CA LEU A 268 -14.03 -16.04 17.89
C LEU A 268 -14.31 -14.61 17.49
N ARG A 269 -13.54 -14.07 16.55
CA ARG A 269 -13.72 -12.71 15.98
C ARG A 269 -14.19 -12.79 14.54
N TRP A 270 -15.35 -12.21 14.27
CA TRP A 270 -15.84 -12.00 12.91
C TRP A 270 -15.65 -10.53 12.52
N ILE A 271 -15.21 -10.30 11.27
CA ILE A 271 -15.04 -8.97 10.69
C ILE A 271 -15.71 -8.96 9.33
N GLY A 272 -16.44 -7.88 9.03
CA GLY A 272 -16.95 -7.58 7.69
C GLY A 272 -16.72 -6.11 7.38
N ASP A 273 -16.21 -5.80 6.18
CA ASP A 273 -15.93 -4.43 5.76
C ASP A 273 -16.33 -4.15 4.32
N TYR A 274 -16.58 -2.87 4.03
CA TYR A 274 -16.85 -2.32 2.72
C TYR A 274 -16.21 -0.95 2.58
N ASN A 275 -15.62 -0.67 1.42
CA ASN A 275 -15.05 0.62 1.07
C ASN A 275 -15.34 0.96 -0.39
N GLU A 276 -15.63 2.22 -0.65
CA GLU A 276 -15.90 2.79 -1.97
C GLU A 276 -15.05 4.04 -2.19
N GLU A 277 -14.53 4.20 -3.40
CA GLU A 277 -13.89 5.42 -3.87
C GLU A 277 -14.49 5.81 -5.21
N ASP A 278 -14.80 7.10 -5.36
CA ASP A 278 -15.26 7.76 -6.59
C ASP A 278 -14.45 9.06 -6.71
N SER A 279 -13.43 9.08 -7.58
CA SER A 279 -12.44 10.15 -7.57
C SER A 279 -11.84 10.42 -8.95
N SER A 280 -11.27 11.61 -9.12
CA SER A 280 -10.35 11.96 -10.22
C SER A 280 -8.88 11.75 -9.83
N ALA A 281 -8.60 10.86 -8.86
CA ALA A 281 -7.25 10.53 -8.44
C ALA A 281 -6.40 10.01 -9.60
N GLY A 282 -5.12 10.34 -9.57
CA GLY A 282 -4.17 9.99 -10.63
C GLY A 282 -4.10 11.00 -11.75
N THR A 283 -4.65 12.20 -11.57
CA THR A 283 -4.46 13.31 -12.51
C THR A 283 -2.98 13.65 -12.59
N ARG A 284 -2.39 13.40 -13.77
CA ARG A 284 -0.99 13.64 -14.05
C ARG A 284 -0.81 15.03 -14.62
N VAL A 285 0.21 15.74 -14.16
CA VAL A 285 0.60 17.03 -14.72
C VAL A 285 1.83 16.91 -15.61
N LEU A 286 1.98 17.76 -16.60
CA LEU A 286 3.17 17.83 -17.43
C LEU A 286 4.37 18.22 -16.55
N TYR A 287 5.35 17.31 -16.44
CA TYR A 287 6.61 17.56 -15.73
C TYR A 287 7.69 18.10 -16.66
N SER A 288 7.85 17.49 -17.83
CA SER A 288 8.84 17.88 -18.81
C SER A 288 8.37 17.50 -20.22
N THR A 289 8.63 18.33 -21.20
CA THR A 289 8.39 18.01 -22.62
C THR A 289 9.45 17.07 -23.20
N GLY A 290 10.43 16.65 -22.39
CA GLY A 290 11.47 15.73 -22.79
C GLY A 290 12.54 16.36 -23.71
N PRO A 291 13.35 15.53 -24.36
CA PRO A 291 14.51 15.97 -25.11
C PRO A 291 14.16 16.69 -26.42
N THR A 292 15.07 17.58 -26.84
CA THR A 292 15.10 18.13 -28.19
C THR A 292 16.13 17.39 -29.01
N ILE A 293 15.71 16.67 -30.07
CA ILE A 293 16.56 15.87 -30.94
C ILE A 293 16.67 16.58 -32.30
N ASN A 294 17.88 16.88 -32.73
CA ASN A 294 18.13 17.59 -33.99
C ASN A 294 17.32 18.92 -34.12
N GLY A 295 17.19 19.64 -33.03
CA GLY A 295 16.45 20.92 -32.99
C GLY A 295 14.92 20.78 -32.90
N VAL A 296 14.38 19.57 -32.79
CA VAL A 296 12.93 19.31 -32.69
C VAL A 296 12.61 18.61 -31.35
N ASN A 297 11.73 19.24 -30.57
CA ASN A 297 11.09 18.56 -29.45
C ASN A 297 9.87 17.80 -29.99
N VAL A 298 9.92 16.47 -29.94
CA VAL A 298 8.91 15.59 -30.54
C VAL A 298 7.54 15.77 -29.90
N TYR A 299 7.49 15.90 -28.57
CA TYR A 299 6.25 16.09 -27.85
C TYR A 299 5.57 17.41 -28.25
N GLN A 300 6.31 18.53 -28.20
CA GLN A 300 5.79 19.84 -28.58
C GLN A 300 5.34 19.89 -30.04
N ALA A 301 6.10 19.28 -30.94
CA ALA A 301 5.75 19.21 -32.35
C ALA A 301 4.44 18.43 -32.60
N ARG A 302 4.24 17.31 -31.91
CA ARG A 302 3.00 16.52 -31.99
C ARG A 302 1.82 17.25 -31.37
N ALA A 303 2.01 17.87 -30.20
CA ALA A 303 0.99 18.66 -29.55
C ALA A 303 0.51 19.82 -30.48
N ALA A 304 1.45 20.55 -31.06
CA ALA A 304 1.14 21.63 -32.01
C ALA A 304 0.41 21.10 -33.27
N ALA A 305 0.87 19.98 -33.82
CA ALA A 305 0.24 19.34 -35.00
C ALA A 305 -1.18 18.83 -34.70
N ALA A 306 -1.44 18.37 -33.47
CA ALA A 306 -2.75 17.93 -33.00
C ALA A 306 -3.66 19.12 -32.63
N GLY A 307 -3.13 20.35 -32.51
CA GLY A 307 -3.86 21.53 -32.04
C GLY A 307 -3.98 21.61 -30.51
N ALA A 308 -3.14 20.87 -29.78
CA ALA A 308 -3.15 20.86 -28.32
C ALA A 308 -2.49 22.12 -27.73
N THR A 309 -3.01 22.58 -26.59
CA THR A 309 -2.43 23.64 -25.76
C THR A 309 -1.78 23.02 -24.54
N LEU A 310 -0.46 23.21 -24.43
CA LEU A 310 0.31 22.71 -23.28
C LEU A 310 0.26 23.72 -22.13
N VAL A 311 0.12 23.23 -20.92
CA VAL A 311 0.14 24.02 -19.69
C VAL A 311 1.27 23.56 -18.77
N ASP A 312 1.78 24.48 -17.96
CA ASP A 312 2.83 24.20 -16.98
C ASP A 312 2.24 23.46 -15.76
N GLY A 313 2.53 22.17 -15.65
CA GLY A 313 2.04 21.32 -14.57
C GLY A 313 2.59 21.66 -13.18
N SER A 314 3.73 22.40 -13.10
CA SER A 314 4.31 22.81 -11.82
C SER A 314 3.38 23.74 -11.02
N HIS A 315 2.46 24.42 -11.67
CA HIS A 315 1.43 25.30 -11.09
C HIS A 315 0.12 24.56 -10.80
N ARG A 316 0.13 23.22 -10.69
CA ARG A 316 -1.08 22.40 -10.46
C ARG A 316 -2.17 22.65 -11.49
N LYS A 317 -1.79 22.62 -12.76
CA LYS A 317 -2.68 22.85 -13.89
C LYS A 317 -2.57 21.74 -14.90
N VAL A 318 -3.72 21.44 -15.51
CA VAL A 318 -3.85 20.55 -16.66
C VAL A 318 -4.79 21.18 -17.68
N ASN A 319 -4.85 20.63 -18.89
CA ASN A 319 -5.77 21.06 -19.94
C ASN A 319 -6.34 19.83 -20.63
N LEU A 320 -7.34 19.20 -19.98
CA LEU A 320 -7.93 17.93 -20.38
C LEU A 320 -9.34 18.15 -20.93
N ASN A 321 -9.63 17.62 -22.12
CA ASN A 321 -10.98 17.69 -22.69
C ASN A 321 -11.92 16.58 -22.20
N ASN A 322 -11.40 15.57 -21.47
CA ASN A 322 -12.18 14.56 -20.79
C ASN A 322 -11.65 14.38 -19.36
N ASP A 323 -12.56 14.27 -18.41
CA ASP A 323 -12.21 14.04 -17.02
C ASP A 323 -11.60 12.67 -16.84
N GLN A 324 -10.50 12.62 -16.08
CA GLN A 324 -10.00 11.39 -15.49
C GLN A 324 -10.92 10.99 -14.35
N HIS A 325 -11.17 9.69 -14.22
CA HIS A 325 -12.06 9.17 -13.21
C HIS A 325 -11.69 7.75 -12.82
N VAL A 326 -11.78 7.43 -11.55
CA VAL A 326 -11.62 6.08 -11.03
C VAL A 326 -12.74 5.76 -10.05
N THR A 327 -13.27 4.55 -10.16
CA THR A 327 -14.23 4.01 -9.21
C THR A 327 -13.66 2.72 -8.64
N VAL A 328 -13.66 2.61 -7.32
CA VAL A 328 -13.23 1.41 -6.60
C VAL A 328 -14.35 0.95 -5.68
N PHE A 329 -14.66 -0.34 -5.72
CA PHE A 329 -15.51 -1.00 -4.76
C PHE A 329 -14.74 -2.19 -4.20
N GLN A 330 -14.65 -2.29 -2.88
CA GLN A 330 -13.95 -3.40 -2.25
C GLN A 330 -14.52 -3.72 -0.87
N GLY A 331 -14.28 -4.94 -0.45
CA GLY A 331 -14.71 -5.38 0.87
C GLY A 331 -14.37 -6.82 1.12
N GLY A 332 -14.83 -7.32 2.23
CA GLY A 332 -14.64 -8.72 2.56
C GLY A 332 -15.16 -9.10 3.92
N THR A 333 -14.89 -10.35 4.25
CA THR A 333 -15.19 -10.88 5.57
C THR A 333 -14.11 -11.84 6.02
N SER A 334 -13.87 -11.90 7.32
CA SER A 334 -12.97 -12.87 7.94
C SER A 334 -13.54 -13.41 9.24
N LEU A 335 -13.12 -14.61 9.59
CA LEU A 335 -13.44 -15.27 10.82
C LEU A 335 -12.15 -15.83 11.43
N GLU A 336 -11.77 -15.33 12.58
CA GLU A 336 -10.61 -15.78 13.33
C GLU A 336 -11.05 -16.45 14.63
N ALA A 337 -10.65 -17.71 14.82
CA ALA A 337 -10.86 -18.48 16.04
C ALA A 337 -9.53 -18.77 16.71
N ASN A 338 -9.40 -18.46 17.99
CA ASN A 338 -8.25 -18.77 18.82
C ASN A 338 -8.69 -19.68 19.96
N TRP A 339 -8.02 -20.79 20.11
CA TRP A 339 -8.30 -21.80 21.14
C TRP A 339 -7.03 -22.17 21.90
N THR A 340 -7.00 -21.82 23.18
CA THR A 340 -5.96 -22.29 24.11
C THR A 340 -6.29 -23.73 24.51
N LEU A 341 -5.49 -24.66 24.03
CA LEU A 341 -5.57 -26.11 24.30
C LEU A 341 -4.94 -26.42 25.65
N PRO A 342 -5.13 -27.67 26.18
CA PRO A 342 -4.38 -28.15 27.35
C PRO A 342 -2.87 -27.96 27.17
N ASN A 343 -2.17 -27.64 28.26
CA ASN A 343 -0.74 -27.31 28.29
C ASN A 343 -0.38 -26.01 27.50
N ASP A 344 -1.31 -25.04 27.41
CA ASP A 344 -1.12 -23.70 26.88
C ASP A 344 -0.71 -23.63 25.40
N PHE A 345 -0.98 -24.67 24.61
CA PHE A 345 -0.91 -24.56 23.16
C PHE A 345 -2.02 -23.68 22.62
N THR A 346 -1.71 -22.83 21.66
CA THR A 346 -2.73 -22.01 20.98
C THR A 346 -2.94 -22.51 19.56
N LEU A 347 -4.18 -22.94 19.26
CA LEU A 347 -4.63 -23.24 17.90
C LEU A 347 -5.40 -22.01 17.35
N THR A 348 -4.94 -21.48 16.23
CA THR A 348 -5.61 -20.38 15.51
C THR A 348 -6.10 -20.87 14.17
N SER A 349 -7.34 -20.52 13.81
CA SER A 349 -7.92 -20.73 12.48
C SER A 349 -8.41 -19.42 11.93
N ILE A 350 -8.00 -19.08 10.69
CA ILE A 350 -8.43 -17.84 10.02
C ILE A 350 -8.96 -18.20 8.64
N SER A 351 -10.24 -17.87 8.41
CA SER A 351 -10.90 -18.00 7.11
C SER A 351 -11.24 -16.62 6.58
N SER A 352 -11.00 -16.36 5.32
CA SER A 352 -11.34 -15.07 4.74
C SER A 352 -11.84 -15.16 3.30
N TYR A 353 -12.66 -14.19 2.94
CA TYR A 353 -13.06 -13.86 1.58
C TYR A 353 -12.96 -12.37 1.37
N ARG A 354 -12.36 -11.95 0.24
CA ARG A 354 -12.27 -10.54 -0.13
C ARG A 354 -12.55 -10.37 -1.62
N TRP A 355 -13.02 -9.19 -1.99
CA TRP A 355 -13.25 -8.80 -3.38
C TRP A 355 -12.84 -7.36 -3.62
N TRP A 356 -12.44 -7.06 -4.86
CA TRP A 356 -11.97 -5.75 -5.29
C TRP A 356 -12.34 -5.53 -6.74
N ASN A 357 -13.02 -4.41 -7.01
CA ASN A 357 -13.43 -3.98 -8.33
C ASN A 357 -12.86 -2.59 -8.59
N PHE A 358 -12.20 -2.44 -9.70
CA PHE A 358 -11.58 -1.21 -10.15
C PHE A 358 -12.03 -0.87 -11.56
N THR A 359 -12.52 0.36 -11.80
CA THR A 359 -12.92 0.85 -13.11
C THR A 359 -12.35 2.24 -13.33
N PRO A 360 -11.42 2.42 -14.28
CA PRO A 360 -10.85 3.70 -14.62
C PRO A 360 -11.55 4.32 -15.82
N ARG A 361 -11.36 5.63 -15.95
CA ARG A 361 -11.52 6.38 -17.18
C ARG A 361 -10.30 7.30 -17.29
N ASN A 362 -9.40 7.02 -18.22
CA ASN A 362 -8.20 7.82 -18.42
C ASN A 362 -8.26 8.56 -19.76
N ASP A 363 -7.68 9.73 -19.77
CA ASP A 363 -7.49 10.60 -20.93
C ASP A 363 -6.03 10.58 -21.39
N ASP A 364 -5.73 11.12 -22.56
CA ASP A 364 -4.38 11.26 -23.09
C ASP A 364 -3.57 12.41 -22.49
N GLY A 365 -4.16 13.16 -21.58
CA GLY A 365 -3.50 14.29 -20.90
C GLY A 365 -3.58 15.61 -21.64
N LEU A 366 -4.43 15.72 -22.66
CA LEU A 366 -4.51 16.89 -23.53
C LEU A 366 -5.96 17.40 -23.72
N ASN A 367 -6.07 18.59 -24.31
CA ASN A 367 -7.34 19.20 -24.74
C ASN A 367 -7.76 18.79 -26.18
N VAL A 368 -7.24 17.69 -26.67
CA VAL A 368 -7.56 17.11 -27.98
C VAL A 368 -7.93 15.63 -27.83
N SER A 369 -8.64 15.08 -28.80
CA SER A 369 -9.10 13.69 -28.73
C SER A 369 -8.13 12.75 -29.45
N ALA A 370 -7.00 12.44 -28.83
CA ALA A 370 -6.10 11.41 -29.29
C ALA A 370 -6.45 10.05 -28.65
N THR A 371 -6.63 9.99 -27.34
CA THR A 371 -7.19 8.84 -26.64
C THR A 371 -8.16 9.38 -25.59
N TYR A 372 -9.46 9.29 -25.85
CA TYR A 372 -10.46 9.93 -24.99
C TYR A 372 -11.00 9.03 -23.86
N ASN A 373 -10.68 7.76 -23.88
CA ASN A 373 -10.89 6.84 -22.75
C ASN A 373 -10.02 5.60 -22.96
N ALA A 374 -9.13 5.33 -22.02
CA ALA A 374 -8.32 4.12 -22.00
C ALA A 374 -8.17 3.61 -20.58
N GLY A 375 -7.96 2.32 -20.44
CA GLY A 375 -7.69 1.74 -19.12
C GLY A 375 -7.86 0.25 -19.07
N VAL A 376 -7.83 -0.26 -17.86
CA VAL A 376 -8.08 -1.66 -17.54
C VAL A 376 -9.00 -1.70 -16.33
N SER A 377 -10.20 -2.22 -16.51
CA SER A 377 -11.09 -2.58 -15.41
C SER A 377 -10.65 -3.92 -14.84
N VAL A 378 -10.76 -4.08 -13.53
CA VAL A 378 -10.34 -5.30 -12.83
C VAL A 378 -11.41 -5.72 -11.84
N GLU A 379 -11.68 -7.01 -11.79
CA GLU A 379 -12.44 -7.68 -10.74
C GLU A 379 -11.56 -8.79 -10.16
N ASP A 380 -11.28 -8.75 -8.85
CA ASP A 380 -10.50 -9.77 -8.14
C ASP A 380 -11.30 -10.29 -6.95
N LYS A 381 -11.32 -11.62 -6.79
CA LYS A 381 -11.92 -12.33 -5.67
C LYS A 381 -10.90 -13.27 -5.09
N GLN A 382 -10.65 -13.19 -3.79
CA GLN A 382 -9.70 -14.03 -3.11
C GLN A 382 -10.30 -14.72 -1.88
N TYR A 383 -9.76 -15.90 -1.59
CA TYR A 383 -10.12 -16.75 -0.46
C TYR A 383 -8.84 -17.16 0.25
N SER A 384 -8.86 -17.25 1.56
CA SER A 384 -7.75 -17.86 2.30
C SER A 384 -8.22 -18.65 3.52
N GLN A 385 -7.44 -19.66 3.85
CA GLN A 385 -7.56 -20.44 5.09
C GLN A 385 -6.18 -20.63 5.69
N GLU A 386 -6.04 -20.27 6.96
CA GLU A 386 -4.82 -20.51 7.73
C GLU A 386 -5.14 -21.29 8.99
N PHE A 387 -4.28 -22.26 9.31
CA PHE A 387 -4.24 -22.93 10.60
C PHE A 387 -2.86 -22.77 11.20
N ARG A 388 -2.79 -22.37 12.46
CA ARG A 388 -1.54 -22.21 13.21
C ARG A 388 -1.64 -22.91 14.54
N LEU A 389 -0.57 -23.60 14.92
CA LEU A 389 -0.37 -24.16 16.27
C LEU A 389 0.88 -23.52 16.87
N ALA A 390 0.71 -22.76 17.94
CA ALA A 390 1.79 -22.17 18.70
C ALA A 390 2.00 -22.95 20.01
N SER A 391 3.26 -23.29 20.32
CA SER A 391 3.62 -23.91 21.61
C SER A 391 3.53 -22.87 22.74
N PRO A 392 3.48 -23.27 24.00
CA PRO A 392 3.77 -22.42 25.14
C PRO A 392 5.13 -21.72 24.98
N THR A 393 5.31 -20.59 25.66
CA THR A 393 6.58 -19.85 25.72
C THR A 393 7.28 -20.04 27.07
N GLY A 394 8.59 -19.73 27.13
CA GLY A 394 9.38 -19.79 28.36
C GLY A 394 10.05 -21.15 28.65
N GLY A 395 9.94 -22.10 27.69
CA GLY A 395 10.68 -23.34 27.70
C GLY A 395 12.06 -23.23 27.02
N PHE A 396 12.75 -24.37 26.86
CA PHE A 396 13.98 -24.41 26.05
C PHE A 396 13.72 -24.22 24.57
N PHE A 397 12.52 -24.57 24.09
CA PHE A 397 12.14 -24.52 22.67
C PHE A 397 10.69 -24.08 22.49
N ASP A 398 10.51 -22.96 21.80
CA ASP A 398 9.21 -22.42 21.39
C ASP A 398 9.06 -22.58 19.88
N TYR A 399 7.83 -22.87 19.40
CA TYR A 399 7.60 -23.01 17.96
C TYR A 399 6.19 -22.60 17.52
N VAL A 400 6.09 -22.28 16.24
CA VAL A 400 4.84 -22.08 15.52
C VAL A 400 4.88 -22.99 14.30
N LEU A 401 3.83 -23.79 14.12
CA LEU A 401 3.57 -24.60 12.92
C LEU A 401 2.34 -24.05 12.22
N GLY A 402 2.28 -24.16 10.89
CA GLY A 402 1.08 -23.74 10.19
C GLY A 402 0.90 -24.34 8.82
N ALA A 403 -0.36 -24.30 8.37
CA ALA A 403 -0.79 -24.64 7.02
C ALA A 403 -1.60 -23.46 6.45
N TYR A 404 -1.39 -23.16 5.19
CA TYR A 404 -2.04 -22.01 4.54
C TYR A 404 -2.50 -22.38 3.13
N TYR A 405 -3.71 -21.96 2.82
CA TYR A 405 -4.29 -21.99 1.47
C TYR A 405 -4.66 -20.59 1.04
N PHE A 406 -4.40 -20.25 -0.22
CA PHE A 406 -4.83 -19.03 -0.88
C PHE A 406 -5.30 -19.33 -2.28
N GLY A 407 -6.49 -18.83 -2.63
CA GLY A 407 -7.05 -18.85 -3.96
C GLY A 407 -7.43 -17.44 -4.41
N SER A 408 -7.21 -17.10 -5.68
CA SER A 408 -7.64 -15.84 -6.27
C SER A 408 -8.12 -16.06 -7.70
N ASN A 409 -9.21 -15.38 -8.06
CA ASN A 409 -9.74 -15.29 -9.42
C ASN A 409 -9.79 -13.82 -9.82
N LEU A 410 -8.99 -13.46 -10.81
CA LEU A 410 -8.94 -12.11 -11.35
C LEU A 410 -9.33 -12.09 -12.81
N ASP A 411 -10.30 -11.23 -13.12
CA ASP A 411 -10.68 -10.87 -14.48
C ASP A 411 -10.28 -9.42 -14.74
N ASN A 412 -9.66 -9.15 -15.90
CA ASN A 412 -9.41 -7.80 -16.34
C ASN A 412 -9.97 -7.55 -17.73
N ARG A 413 -10.36 -6.32 -17.99
CA ARG A 413 -10.79 -5.86 -19.30
C ARG A 413 -10.02 -4.61 -19.68
N SER A 414 -9.21 -4.72 -20.71
CA SER A 414 -8.49 -3.60 -21.30
C SER A 414 -9.32 -2.95 -22.39
N PHE A 415 -9.29 -1.63 -22.45
CA PHE A 415 -10.00 -0.84 -23.47
C PHE A 415 -9.21 0.40 -23.84
N ALA A 416 -9.28 0.79 -25.13
CA ALA A 416 -8.74 2.04 -25.62
C ALA A 416 -9.63 2.58 -26.75
N TYR A 417 -10.12 3.79 -26.58
CA TYR A 417 -10.92 4.52 -27.55
C TYR A 417 -10.05 5.63 -28.13
N TYR A 418 -9.54 5.40 -29.33
CA TYR A 418 -8.73 6.33 -30.07
C TYR A 418 -9.59 7.37 -30.81
N GLY A 419 -9.28 8.63 -30.62
CA GLY A 419 -9.96 9.73 -31.30
C GLY A 419 -9.37 10.07 -32.66
N PRO A 420 -9.90 11.11 -33.34
CA PRO A 420 -9.45 11.50 -34.67
C PRO A 420 -7.99 12.00 -34.72
N GLN A 421 -7.43 12.53 -33.62
CA GLN A 421 -6.04 12.98 -33.54
C GLN A 421 -5.06 11.86 -33.12
N ALA A 422 -5.51 10.63 -32.95
CA ALA A 422 -4.68 9.53 -32.44
C ALA A 422 -3.41 9.28 -33.26
N ASP A 423 -3.50 9.32 -34.59
CA ASP A 423 -2.33 9.08 -35.44
C ASP A 423 -1.27 10.19 -35.33
N ILE A 424 -1.71 11.44 -35.28
CA ILE A 424 -0.81 12.60 -35.10
C ILE A 424 -0.09 12.51 -33.74
N TRP A 425 -0.87 12.28 -32.68
CA TRP A 425 -0.35 12.22 -31.32
C TRP A 425 0.61 11.03 -31.11
N ASN A 426 0.24 9.86 -31.60
CA ASN A 426 1.08 8.67 -31.48
C ASN A 426 2.21 8.61 -32.52
N GLY A 427 2.23 9.50 -33.52
CA GLY A 427 3.20 9.49 -34.60
C GLY A 427 3.05 8.23 -35.47
N THR A 428 1.83 7.77 -35.68
CA THR A 428 1.53 6.58 -36.50
C THR A 428 1.09 6.99 -37.92
N PRO A 429 1.17 6.08 -38.89
CA PRO A 429 0.69 6.35 -40.24
C PRO A 429 -0.81 6.71 -40.21
N ARG A 430 -1.20 7.65 -41.08
CA ARG A 430 -2.58 8.15 -41.14
C ARG A 430 -3.59 7.00 -41.30
N GLY A 431 -4.63 7.02 -40.47
CA GLY A 431 -5.68 6.03 -40.44
C GLY A 431 -5.37 4.79 -39.61
N ALA A 432 -4.15 4.65 -39.08
CA ALA A 432 -3.76 3.46 -38.31
C ALA A 432 -4.61 3.33 -37.03
N LEU A 433 -4.73 4.39 -36.24
CA LEU A 433 -5.44 4.40 -34.97
C LEU A 433 -6.67 5.30 -34.91
N ALA A 434 -6.74 6.32 -35.81
CA ALA A 434 -7.83 7.30 -35.77
C ALA A 434 -9.22 6.63 -35.80
N ASN A 435 -10.06 6.93 -34.79
CA ASN A 435 -11.42 6.42 -34.60
C ASN A 435 -11.47 4.88 -34.46
N VAL A 436 -10.44 4.28 -33.92
CA VAL A 436 -10.36 2.83 -33.65
C VAL A 436 -10.66 2.57 -32.18
N THR A 437 -11.43 1.52 -31.91
CA THR A 437 -11.64 0.99 -30.56
C THR A 437 -10.95 -0.37 -30.46
N SER A 438 -10.14 -0.54 -29.39
CA SER A 438 -9.49 -1.79 -29.02
C SER A 438 -10.05 -2.29 -27.69
N LEU A 439 -10.46 -3.56 -27.66
CA LEU A 439 -10.97 -4.24 -26.47
C LEU A 439 -10.19 -5.54 -26.27
N GLY A 440 -9.89 -5.88 -25.03
CA GLY A 440 -9.24 -7.15 -24.69
C GLY A 440 -9.62 -7.59 -23.29
N ASP A 441 -9.60 -8.90 -23.07
CA ASP A 441 -9.93 -9.52 -21.80
C ASP A 441 -8.75 -10.40 -21.34
N GLY A 442 -8.55 -10.48 -20.04
CA GLY A 442 -7.55 -11.34 -19.42
C GLY A 442 -8.12 -11.98 -18.17
N HIS A 443 -7.68 -13.18 -17.88
CA HIS A 443 -8.08 -13.94 -16.70
C HIS A 443 -6.88 -14.62 -16.09
N ILE A 444 -6.84 -14.68 -14.76
CA ILE A 444 -5.87 -15.48 -14.02
C ILE A 444 -6.52 -16.08 -12.78
N GLU A 445 -6.42 -17.38 -12.66
CA GLU A 445 -6.75 -18.15 -11.45
C GLU A 445 -5.44 -18.56 -10.76
N THR A 446 -5.37 -18.36 -9.45
CA THR A 446 -4.22 -18.72 -8.62
C THR A 446 -4.67 -19.63 -7.50
N ASN A 447 -4.01 -20.78 -7.33
CA ASN A 447 -4.16 -21.68 -6.20
C ASN A 447 -2.80 -21.91 -5.54
N SER A 448 -2.70 -21.68 -4.24
CA SER A 448 -1.44 -21.74 -3.49
C SER A 448 -1.62 -22.48 -2.16
N PHE A 449 -0.76 -23.45 -1.90
CA PHE A 449 -0.75 -24.25 -0.66
C PHE A 449 0.62 -24.15 -0.01
N ALA A 450 0.67 -23.99 1.31
CA ALA A 450 1.92 -23.91 2.03
C ALA A 450 1.87 -24.60 3.38
N LEU A 451 3.02 -25.17 3.77
CA LEU A 451 3.30 -25.62 5.14
C LEU A 451 4.51 -24.85 5.65
N PHE A 452 4.46 -24.43 6.91
CA PHE A 452 5.54 -23.67 7.52
C PHE A 452 5.75 -24.04 8.98
N ALA A 453 6.99 -23.84 9.42
CA ALA A 453 7.41 -24.01 10.80
C ALA A 453 8.48 -22.98 11.14
N GLN A 454 8.41 -22.43 12.34
CA GLN A 454 9.48 -21.60 12.90
C GLN A 454 9.63 -21.96 14.37
N GLY A 455 10.87 -22.19 14.79
CA GLY A 455 11.21 -22.51 16.17
C GLY A 455 12.32 -21.63 16.69
N THR A 456 12.28 -21.33 17.98
CA THR A 456 13.31 -20.61 18.72
C THR A 456 13.84 -21.51 19.84
N TRP A 457 15.12 -21.77 19.83
CA TRP A 457 15.86 -22.47 20.88
C TRP A 457 16.51 -21.42 21.80
N HIS A 458 16.14 -21.44 23.06
CA HIS A 458 16.72 -20.63 24.13
C HIS A 458 18.00 -21.35 24.65
N LEU A 459 19.12 -21.16 23.92
CA LEU A 459 20.38 -21.86 24.17
C LEU A 459 20.99 -21.52 25.52
N THR A 460 20.81 -20.27 25.95
CA THR A 460 21.11 -19.79 27.30
C THR A 460 20.07 -18.75 27.70
N GLU A 461 20.11 -18.23 28.92
CA GLU A 461 19.23 -17.11 29.35
C GLU A 461 19.35 -15.85 28.48
N ARG A 462 20.42 -15.73 27.68
CA ARG A 462 20.74 -14.54 26.86
C ARG A 462 20.92 -14.82 25.38
N LEU A 463 21.03 -16.07 24.98
CA LEU A 463 21.31 -16.47 23.60
C LEU A 463 20.17 -17.30 23.04
N ASP A 464 19.51 -16.76 22.03
CA ASP A 464 18.45 -17.41 21.31
C ASP A 464 18.88 -17.70 19.86
N PHE A 465 18.51 -18.85 19.36
CA PHE A 465 18.66 -19.24 17.97
C PHE A 465 17.27 -19.53 17.39
N THR A 466 16.88 -18.83 16.33
CA THR A 466 15.61 -19.04 15.63
C THR A 466 15.89 -19.57 14.23
N ALA A 467 15.19 -20.65 13.87
CA ALA A 467 15.17 -21.16 12.50
C ALA A 467 13.73 -21.33 12.02
N GLY A 468 13.48 -21.00 10.78
CA GLY A 468 12.18 -21.12 10.16
C GLY A 468 12.28 -21.62 8.72
N LEU A 469 11.28 -22.38 8.29
CA LEU A 469 11.18 -22.94 6.95
C LEU A 469 9.73 -22.91 6.48
N ARG A 470 9.52 -22.63 5.21
CA ARG A 470 8.22 -22.73 4.52
C ARG A 470 8.41 -23.30 3.13
N GLY A 471 7.56 -24.26 2.76
CA GLY A 471 7.38 -24.71 1.39
C GLY A 471 6.03 -24.26 0.86
N THR A 472 6.02 -23.58 -0.27
CA THR A 472 4.79 -23.12 -0.94
C THR A 472 4.72 -23.73 -2.33
N TYR A 473 3.64 -24.42 -2.65
CA TYR A 473 3.30 -24.86 -4.00
C TYR A 473 2.22 -23.96 -4.56
N GLU A 474 2.40 -23.52 -5.79
CA GLU A 474 1.45 -22.64 -6.48
C GLU A 474 1.22 -23.08 -7.91
N GLU A 475 -0.04 -22.97 -8.31
CA GLU A 475 -0.53 -23.15 -9.67
C GLU A 475 -1.24 -21.90 -10.13
N LYS A 476 -0.90 -21.40 -11.32
CA LYS A 476 -1.57 -20.31 -12.01
C LYS A 476 -2.04 -20.76 -13.37
N SER A 477 -3.31 -20.54 -13.67
CA SER A 477 -3.92 -20.74 -14.98
C SER A 477 -4.43 -19.42 -15.49
N ALA A 478 -4.11 -19.04 -16.72
CA ALA A 478 -4.46 -17.75 -17.28
C ALA A 478 -4.75 -17.84 -18.77
N TRP A 479 -5.41 -16.83 -19.28
CA TRP A 479 -5.53 -16.57 -20.71
C TRP A 479 -5.65 -15.06 -20.96
N VAL A 480 -5.25 -14.61 -22.14
CA VAL A 480 -5.35 -13.22 -22.58
C VAL A 480 -5.87 -13.20 -24.01
N SER A 481 -6.89 -12.39 -24.26
CA SER A 481 -7.43 -12.20 -25.61
C SER A 481 -7.60 -10.73 -25.94
N ARG A 482 -7.67 -10.44 -27.23
CA ARG A 482 -8.05 -9.14 -27.75
C ARG A 482 -8.92 -9.35 -28.99
N ASP A 483 -10.02 -8.61 -29.03
CA ASP A 483 -10.93 -8.62 -30.16
C ASP A 483 -10.33 -7.92 -31.39
N ALA A 484 -10.88 -8.22 -32.57
CA ALA A 484 -10.61 -7.43 -33.75
C ALA A 484 -11.00 -5.96 -33.51
N PRO A 485 -10.18 -4.99 -33.97
CA PRO A 485 -10.46 -3.59 -33.73
C PRO A 485 -11.79 -3.15 -34.38
N LEU A 486 -12.54 -2.31 -33.67
CA LEU A 486 -13.78 -1.74 -34.14
C LEU A 486 -13.56 -0.33 -34.69
N GLY A 487 -14.30 0.05 -35.75
CA GLY A 487 -14.22 1.38 -36.32
C GLY A 487 -12.94 1.63 -37.14
N GLY A 488 -12.65 2.92 -37.35
CA GLY A 488 -11.53 3.37 -38.20
C GLY A 488 -11.81 3.21 -39.70
N ALA A 489 -11.05 3.90 -40.54
CA ALA A 489 -11.12 3.75 -42.01
C ALA A 489 -10.42 2.46 -42.46
N GLY A 490 -10.75 1.95 -43.60
CA GLY A 490 -10.00 0.85 -44.23
C GLY A 490 -8.56 1.28 -44.51
N VAL A 491 -7.58 0.46 -44.11
CA VAL A 491 -6.15 0.77 -44.27
C VAL A 491 -5.39 -0.38 -44.87
N THR A 492 -4.26 -0.04 -45.51
CA THR A 492 -3.32 -0.99 -46.15
C THR A 492 -1.89 -0.60 -45.82
N GLY A 493 -0.93 -1.49 -46.15
CA GLY A 493 0.49 -1.20 -45.96
C GLY A 493 0.88 -0.86 -44.51
N ALA A 494 1.72 0.13 -44.33
CA ALA A 494 2.25 0.51 -43.02
C ALA A 494 1.17 0.82 -41.97
N ALA A 495 0.07 1.49 -42.35
CA ALA A 495 -1.03 1.78 -41.44
C ALA A 495 -1.74 0.50 -40.97
N ALA A 496 -1.95 -0.45 -41.86
CA ALA A 496 -2.53 -1.74 -41.50
C ALA A 496 -1.61 -2.54 -40.55
N ASN A 497 -0.30 -2.52 -40.82
CA ASN A 497 0.68 -3.21 -39.97
C ASN A 497 0.68 -2.63 -38.55
N VAL A 498 0.67 -1.29 -38.40
CA VAL A 498 0.59 -0.63 -37.08
C VAL A 498 -0.73 -0.92 -36.38
N ARG A 499 -1.86 -0.84 -37.10
CA ARG A 499 -3.16 -1.18 -36.53
C ARG A 499 -3.19 -2.62 -36.03
N ASN A 500 -2.78 -3.59 -36.88
CA ASN A 500 -2.80 -5.00 -36.50
C ASN A 500 -1.84 -5.30 -35.35
N GLY A 501 -0.67 -4.68 -35.31
CA GLY A 501 0.27 -4.84 -34.20
C GLY A 501 -0.31 -4.32 -32.87
N ARG A 502 -0.90 -3.11 -32.87
CA ARG A 502 -1.40 -2.46 -31.66
C ARG A 502 -2.80 -2.87 -31.23
N THR A 503 -3.71 -3.14 -32.17
CA THR A 503 -5.13 -3.35 -31.90
C THR A 503 -5.69 -4.62 -32.56
N GLY A 504 -4.87 -5.41 -33.26
CA GLY A 504 -5.33 -6.62 -33.93
C GLY A 504 -5.79 -7.72 -32.98
N ALA A 505 -6.66 -8.60 -33.47
CA ALA A 505 -7.14 -9.74 -32.71
C ALA A 505 -6.00 -10.66 -32.26
N TYR A 506 -6.12 -11.16 -31.05
CA TYR A 506 -5.15 -12.03 -30.43
C TYR A 506 -5.82 -12.96 -29.40
N ASP A 507 -5.36 -14.20 -29.30
CA ASP A 507 -5.75 -15.17 -28.29
C ASP A 507 -4.52 -15.98 -27.87
N SER A 508 -4.17 -15.95 -26.57
CA SER A 508 -3.04 -16.70 -26.04
C SER A 508 -3.30 -18.20 -25.94
N GLY A 509 -4.57 -18.62 -25.97
CA GLY A 509 -4.94 -19.90 -25.40
C GLY A 509 -4.66 -20.00 -23.91
N ASP A 510 -4.72 -21.22 -23.38
CA ASP A 510 -4.51 -21.46 -21.94
C ASP A 510 -3.01 -21.40 -21.61
N LEU A 511 -2.65 -20.57 -20.64
CA LEU A 511 -1.31 -20.40 -20.07
C LEU A 511 -1.29 -21.00 -18.66
N ASN A 512 -0.34 -21.88 -18.39
CA ASN A 512 -0.22 -22.51 -17.08
C ASN A 512 1.19 -22.32 -16.52
N GLN A 513 1.29 -21.99 -15.25
CA GLN A 513 2.55 -21.83 -14.53
C GLN A 513 2.48 -22.53 -13.18
N TYR A 514 3.49 -23.34 -12.90
CA TYR A 514 3.64 -24.05 -11.62
C TYR A 514 4.92 -23.61 -10.96
N SER A 515 4.90 -23.42 -9.65
CA SER A 515 6.08 -23.09 -8.89
C SER A 515 6.10 -23.76 -7.51
N THR A 516 7.29 -24.12 -7.06
CA THR A 516 7.55 -24.51 -5.68
C THR A 516 8.56 -23.53 -5.10
N SER A 517 8.13 -22.77 -4.10
CA SER A 517 8.89 -21.67 -3.51
C SER A 517 9.27 -22.00 -2.07
N PRO A 518 10.55 -22.32 -1.80
CA PRO A 518 11.06 -22.39 -0.44
C PRO A 518 11.23 -20.98 0.14
N SER A 519 11.00 -20.82 1.44
CA SER A 519 11.40 -19.64 2.19
C SER A 519 12.06 -20.09 3.49
N GLY A 520 13.06 -19.34 3.96
CA GLY A 520 13.81 -19.71 5.13
C GLY A 520 14.33 -18.53 5.92
N LEU A 521 14.53 -18.74 7.22
CA LEU A 521 15.07 -17.78 8.16
C LEU A 521 16.02 -18.48 9.12
N LEU A 522 17.18 -17.87 9.35
CA LEU A 522 18.07 -18.17 10.47
C LEU A 522 18.37 -16.85 11.19
N ASN A 523 18.15 -16.83 12.48
CA ASN A 523 18.44 -15.69 13.32
C ASN A 523 19.18 -16.12 14.58
N LEU A 524 20.21 -15.39 14.94
CA LEU A 524 20.91 -15.50 16.19
C LEU A 524 20.79 -14.18 16.93
N SER A 525 20.27 -14.19 18.14
CA SER A 525 20.12 -13.01 18.96
C SER A 525 20.73 -13.19 20.34
N TYR A 526 21.39 -12.13 20.84
CA TYR A 526 22.07 -12.12 22.12
C TYR A 526 21.69 -10.89 22.94
N ARG A 527 21.21 -11.11 24.15
CA ARG A 527 20.95 -10.05 25.14
C ARG A 527 22.21 -9.71 25.90
N PHE A 528 22.84 -8.61 25.51
CA PHE A 528 24.02 -8.10 26.21
C PHE A 528 23.66 -7.62 27.63
N THR A 529 22.53 -6.94 27.75
CA THR A 529 21.87 -6.52 28.98
C THR A 529 20.36 -6.68 28.78
N ASP A 530 19.56 -6.45 29.82
CA ASP A 530 18.08 -6.46 29.70
C ASP A 530 17.57 -5.38 28.75
N ASP A 531 18.35 -4.32 28.55
CA ASP A 531 18.04 -3.15 27.74
C ASP A 531 18.79 -3.12 26.38
N LEU A 532 19.60 -4.11 26.06
CA LEU A 532 20.40 -4.16 24.82
C LEU A 532 20.39 -5.55 24.20
N LEU A 533 19.69 -5.67 23.07
CA LEU A 533 19.63 -6.86 22.23
C LEU A 533 20.43 -6.63 20.93
N GLY A 534 21.36 -7.55 20.61
CA GLY A 534 21.99 -7.61 19.29
C GLY A 534 21.50 -8.84 18.52
N TYR A 535 21.44 -8.78 17.19
CA TYR A 535 21.02 -9.89 16.37
C TYR A 535 21.69 -9.93 15.01
N ALA A 536 21.77 -11.13 14.44
CA ALA A 536 22.18 -11.38 13.07
C ALA A 536 21.14 -12.28 12.40
N THR A 537 20.73 -11.94 11.18
CA THR A 537 19.69 -12.66 10.43
C THR A 537 20.16 -12.98 9.01
N LEU A 538 19.92 -14.21 8.58
CA LEU A 538 19.96 -14.62 7.19
C LEU A 538 18.53 -15.03 6.79
N SER A 539 18.00 -14.50 5.70
CA SER A 539 16.67 -14.86 5.24
C SER A 539 16.60 -15.00 3.72
N HIS A 540 15.74 -15.91 3.29
CA HIS A 540 15.42 -16.21 1.91
C HIS A 540 13.92 -16.14 1.71
N GLY A 541 13.46 -15.47 0.64
CA GLY A 541 12.06 -15.40 0.26
C GLY A 541 11.90 -15.36 -1.25
N GLU A 542 10.74 -15.80 -1.71
CA GLU A 542 10.40 -15.78 -3.13
C GLU A 542 9.12 -15.01 -3.38
N LYS A 543 9.07 -14.33 -4.54
CA LYS A 543 7.88 -13.74 -5.13
C LYS A 543 7.45 -14.60 -6.30
N SER A 544 6.17 -14.85 -6.39
CA SER A 544 5.55 -15.64 -7.46
C SER A 544 5.91 -15.10 -8.84
N GLY A 545 6.00 -15.99 -9.79
CA GLY A 545 5.84 -15.65 -11.20
C GLY A 545 4.42 -15.15 -11.48
N GLY A 546 4.18 -14.71 -12.70
CA GLY A 546 2.88 -14.20 -13.12
C GLY A 546 2.72 -14.18 -14.62
N VAL A 547 1.64 -13.57 -15.07
CA VAL A 547 1.29 -13.46 -16.47
C VAL A 547 1.09 -11.99 -16.85
N ASN A 548 1.62 -11.58 -17.96
CA ASN A 548 1.34 -10.27 -18.52
C ASN A 548 -0.07 -10.25 -19.14
N LEU A 549 -1.06 -9.85 -18.33
CA LEU A 549 -2.45 -9.82 -18.72
C LEU A 549 -2.84 -8.63 -19.60
N THR A 550 -1.98 -7.61 -19.70
CA THR A 550 -2.24 -6.42 -20.50
C THR A 550 -1.30 -6.37 -21.68
N VAL A 551 -1.72 -6.90 -22.79
CA VAL A 551 -0.89 -6.99 -24.01
C VAL A 551 -1.17 -5.82 -24.92
N GLY A 552 -0.22 -4.90 -25.04
CA GLY A 552 -0.30 -3.77 -25.98
C GLY A 552 -0.17 -4.18 -27.45
N SER A 553 0.46 -5.34 -27.73
CA SER A 553 0.55 -5.99 -29.03
C SER A 553 0.64 -7.50 -28.86
N ALA A 554 0.29 -8.26 -29.89
CA ALA A 554 0.50 -9.71 -29.86
C ALA A 554 1.99 -10.02 -29.62
N PRO A 555 2.31 -10.94 -28.70
CA PRO A 555 3.72 -11.23 -28.36
C PRO A 555 4.42 -11.88 -29.54
N VAL A 556 5.50 -11.27 -30.02
CA VAL A 556 6.25 -11.71 -31.17
C VAL A 556 6.92 -13.09 -30.97
N ALA A 557 7.25 -13.40 -29.69
CA ALA A 557 7.89 -14.67 -29.31
C ALA A 557 6.89 -15.77 -28.89
N GLY A 558 5.60 -15.59 -29.17
CA GLY A 558 4.54 -16.54 -28.81
C GLY A 558 3.94 -16.33 -27.44
N ALA A 559 2.90 -17.09 -27.11
CA ALA A 559 2.10 -16.94 -25.89
C ALA A 559 2.92 -17.16 -24.60
N ASP A 560 3.88 -18.07 -24.61
CA ASP A 560 4.74 -18.36 -23.45
C ASP A 560 5.59 -17.14 -23.01
N SER A 561 5.82 -16.18 -23.91
CA SER A 561 6.52 -14.93 -23.57
C SER A 561 5.71 -14.00 -22.66
N LEU A 562 4.43 -14.29 -22.44
CA LEU A 562 3.59 -13.63 -21.46
C LEU A 562 3.85 -14.11 -20.03
N LEU A 563 4.51 -15.26 -19.86
CA LEU A 563 4.85 -15.81 -18.55
C LEU A 563 6.06 -15.07 -17.96
N VAL A 564 5.94 -14.63 -16.73
CA VAL A 564 7.01 -13.97 -15.97
C VAL A 564 7.47 -14.93 -14.87
N GLY A 565 8.78 -15.16 -14.78
CA GLY A 565 9.37 -16.07 -13.81
C GLY A 565 9.34 -15.55 -12.37
N THR A 566 9.69 -16.43 -11.42
CA THR A 566 9.79 -16.09 -9.99
C THR A 566 10.94 -15.12 -9.71
N GLU A 567 10.78 -14.32 -8.65
CA GLU A 567 11.81 -13.44 -8.09
C GLU A 567 12.31 -14.04 -6.77
N ARG A 568 13.63 -14.06 -6.55
CA ARG A 568 14.26 -14.64 -5.36
C ARG A 568 15.11 -13.63 -4.63
N ALA A 569 14.81 -13.40 -3.35
CA ALA A 569 15.54 -12.49 -2.47
C ALA A 569 16.35 -13.25 -1.44
N ASN A 570 17.65 -12.93 -1.32
CA ASN A 570 18.52 -13.34 -0.24
C ASN A 570 18.95 -12.12 0.55
N ASN A 571 18.88 -12.22 1.87
CA ASN A 571 19.11 -11.10 2.75
C ASN A 571 20.02 -11.48 3.92
N ALA A 572 20.92 -10.58 4.29
CA ALA A 572 21.75 -10.65 5.49
C ALA A 572 21.62 -9.35 6.25
N GLU A 573 21.41 -9.44 7.55
CA GLU A 573 21.24 -8.30 8.45
C GLU A 573 22.02 -8.47 9.74
N LEU A 574 22.47 -7.34 10.26
CA LEU A 574 23.06 -7.20 11.59
C LEU A 574 22.43 -5.98 12.25
N GLY A 575 21.87 -6.16 13.43
CA GLY A 575 21.20 -5.06 14.10
C GLY A 575 21.29 -5.12 15.62
N PHE A 576 20.88 -4.00 16.22
CA PHE A 576 20.66 -3.94 17.66
C PHE A 576 19.39 -3.16 17.99
N LYS A 577 18.83 -3.48 19.15
CA LYS A 577 17.72 -2.76 19.77
C LYS A 577 18.09 -2.41 21.19
N SER A 578 17.83 -1.17 21.59
CA SER A 578 18.16 -0.71 22.93
C SER A 578 17.09 0.18 23.54
N THR A 579 17.00 0.11 24.88
CA THR A 579 16.15 0.97 25.69
C THR A 579 17.03 1.59 26.76
N LEU A 580 17.33 2.87 26.65
CA LEU A 580 18.37 3.58 27.41
C LEU A 580 17.75 4.69 28.29
N TRP A 581 18.56 5.22 29.23
CA TRP A 581 18.19 6.38 30.05
C TRP A 581 16.89 6.18 30.83
N ASP A 582 16.80 5.11 31.59
CA ASP A 582 15.58 4.77 32.35
C ASP A 582 14.31 4.77 31.48
N ARG A 583 14.43 4.12 30.30
CA ARG A 583 13.34 4.01 29.30
C ARG A 583 12.89 5.35 28.71
N ARG A 584 13.79 6.32 28.59
CA ARG A 584 13.53 7.59 27.91
C ARG A 584 14.02 7.64 26.48
N LEU A 585 14.94 6.74 26.11
CA LEU A 585 15.45 6.61 24.74
C LEU A 585 15.33 5.17 24.27
N GLN A 586 14.60 4.93 23.22
CA GLN A 586 14.74 3.75 22.37
C GLN A 586 15.62 4.11 21.18
N LEU A 587 16.65 3.31 20.92
CA LEU A 587 17.54 3.47 19.79
C LEU A 587 17.77 2.11 19.16
N ASN A 588 17.31 1.94 17.93
CA ASN A 588 17.44 0.75 17.14
C ASN A 588 18.21 1.07 15.86
N ALA A 589 19.14 0.22 15.48
CA ALA A 589 19.81 0.37 14.20
C ALA A 589 20.10 -0.99 13.57
N ASN A 590 20.17 -1.02 12.26
CA ASN A 590 20.51 -2.21 11.50
C ASN A 590 21.28 -1.87 10.21
N LEU A 591 22.15 -2.79 9.85
CA LEU A 591 22.83 -2.89 8.57
C LEU A 591 22.17 -4.00 7.78
N PHE A 592 21.91 -3.79 6.52
CA PHE A 592 21.28 -4.80 5.68
C PHE A 592 21.96 -4.89 4.31
N TRP A 593 21.87 -6.09 3.75
CA TRP A 593 22.29 -6.39 2.39
C TRP A 593 21.31 -7.41 1.80
N THR A 594 20.61 -7.02 0.76
CA THR A 594 19.61 -7.85 0.06
C THR A 594 19.98 -7.92 -1.42
N GLN A 595 20.03 -9.13 -1.96
CA GLN A 595 20.15 -9.38 -3.40
C GLN A 595 18.89 -10.07 -3.89
N VAL A 596 18.33 -9.52 -4.99
CA VAL A 596 17.15 -10.07 -5.67
C VAL A 596 17.57 -10.53 -7.06
N ASN A 597 17.33 -11.79 -7.38
CA ASN A 597 17.57 -12.37 -8.69
C ASN A 597 16.24 -12.59 -9.42
N GLY A 598 16.24 -12.38 -10.73
CA GLY A 598 15.02 -12.43 -11.54
C GLY A 598 14.04 -11.33 -11.18
N TYR A 599 14.52 -10.13 -10.87
CA TYR A 599 13.70 -8.98 -10.49
C TYR A 599 12.68 -8.65 -11.57
N GLN A 600 11.41 -8.64 -11.19
CA GLN A 600 10.29 -8.40 -12.10
C GLN A 600 10.08 -6.89 -12.26
N THR A 601 10.14 -6.42 -13.48
CA THR A 601 9.95 -5.00 -13.81
C THR A 601 9.36 -4.87 -15.22
N ASN A 602 8.87 -3.67 -15.52
CA ASN A 602 8.44 -3.34 -16.87
C ASN A 602 9.65 -3.07 -17.76
N ALA A 603 9.65 -3.70 -18.93
CA ALA A 603 10.43 -3.30 -20.07
C ALA A 603 9.55 -2.60 -21.10
N TYR A 604 10.17 -1.86 -22.01
CA TYR A 604 9.49 -1.18 -23.08
C TYR A 604 9.98 -1.74 -24.43
N ASP A 605 9.06 -2.21 -25.26
CA ASP A 605 9.36 -2.60 -26.64
C ASP A 605 9.30 -1.34 -27.53
N ASP A 606 10.46 -0.86 -27.93
CA ASP A 606 10.60 0.35 -28.76
C ASP A 606 10.01 0.18 -30.17
N VAL A 607 10.00 -1.05 -30.71
CA VAL A 607 9.49 -1.33 -32.07
C VAL A 607 7.96 -1.23 -32.08
N ASN A 608 7.33 -1.87 -31.09
CA ASN A 608 5.87 -1.90 -30.98
C ASN A 608 5.34 -0.78 -30.08
N ARG A 609 6.24 -0.05 -29.38
CA ARG A 609 5.93 1.03 -28.42
C ARG A 609 4.96 0.59 -27.33
N VAL A 610 5.24 -0.55 -26.72
CA VAL A 610 4.43 -1.16 -25.65
C VAL A 610 5.28 -1.48 -24.46
N GLN A 611 4.74 -1.23 -23.29
CA GLN A 611 5.29 -1.80 -22.06
C GLN A 611 4.91 -3.27 -21.97
N TYR A 612 5.87 -4.08 -21.59
CA TYR A 612 5.65 -5.48 -21.25
C TYR A 612 6.41 -5.81 -19.97
N LEU A 613 5.98 -6.85 -19.30
CA LEU A 613 6.53 -7.30 -18.05
C LEU A 613 7.59 -8.38 -18.31
N THR A 614 8.72 -8.29 -17.61
CA THR A 614 9.81 -9.26 -17.69
C THR A 614 10.59 -9.37 -16.39
N ASN A 615 11.48 -10.36 -16.31
CA ASN A 615 12.48 -10.45 -15.27
C ASN A 615 13.73 -9.66 -15.69
N ALA A 616 13.98 -8.49 -15.11
CA ALA A 616 15.27 -7.82 -15.20
C ALA A 616 16.32 -8.64 -14.42
N GLY A 617 17.54 -8.76 -14.87
CA GLY A 617 18.57 -9.64 -14.32
C GLY A 617 18.61 -9.71 -12.78
N SER A 618 19.30 -8.79 -12.08
CA SER A 618 19.37 -8.78 -10.63
C SER A 618 19.49 -7.37 -10.05
N VAL A 619 19.00 -7.21 -8.82
CA VAL A 619 19.02 -5.96 -8.05
C VAL A 619 19.69 -6.20 -6.69
N ARG A 620 20.42 -5.22 -6.22
CA ARG A 620 20.97 -5.20 -4.86
C ARG A 620 20.44 -3.97 -4.12
N SER A 621 19.98 -4.19 -2.88
CA SER A 621 19.67 -3.13 -1.92
C SER A 621 20.52 -3.33 -0.67
N ARG A 622 21.26 -2.30 -0.24
CA ARG A 622 22.09 -2.33 0.96
C ARG A 622 22.11 -0.98 1.65
N GLY A 623 22.26 -1.00 2.96
CA GLY A 623 22.23 0.27 3.66
C GLY A 623 22.25 0.16 5.18
N VAL A 624 21.89 1.28 5.79
CA VAL A 624 21.80 1.48 7.23
C VAL A 624 20.47 2.12 7.55
N GLU A 625 19.81 1.64 8.58
CA GLU A 625 18.60 2.25 9.14
C GLU A 625 18.82 2.54 10.63
N VAL A 626 18.32 3.69 11.07
CA VAL A 626 18.33 4.11 12.47
C VAL A 626 16.94 4.61 12.82
N GLU A 627 16.40 4.13 13.92
CA GLU A 627 15.13 4.58 14.49
C GLU A 627 15.31 4.92 15.94
N SER A 628 14.81 6.07 16.34
CA SER A 628 14.86 6.48 17.74
C SER A 628 13.58 7.15 18.20
N THR A 629 13.18 6.83 19.41
CA THR A 629 12.14 7.54 20.16
C THR A 629 12.74 8.06 21.45
N LEU A 630 12.64 9.35 21.67
CA LEU A 630 13.26 10.04 22.79
C LEU A 630 12.23 10.86 23.55
N VAL A 631 12.21 10.70 24.87
CA VAL A 631 11.44 11.55 25.82
C VAL A 631 12.44 12.35 26.66
N PRO A 632 12.98 13.48 26.14
CA PRO A 632 14.04 14.24 26.81
C PRO A 632 13.56 14.93 28.08
N LEU A 633 12.29 15.30 28.11
CA LEU A 633 11.62 15.91 29.26
C LEU A 633 10.15 15.51 29.27
N ARG A 634 9.47 15.70 30.41
CA ARG A 634 8.06 15.39 30.55
C ARG A 634 7.21 16.17 29.54
N GLY A 635 6.36 15.47 28.81
CA GLY A 635 5.46 16.02 27.79
C GLY A 635 6.08 16.13 26.41
N LEU A 636 7.41 16.02 26.23
CA LEU A 636 8.05 16.05 24.91
C LEU A 636 8.45 14.67 24.45
N THR A 637 7.91 14.25 23.29
CA THR A 637 8.29 13.02 22.59
C THR A 637 8.86 13.37 21.22
N LEU A 638 10.00 12.83 20.90
CA LEU A 638 10.68 13.02 19.63
C LEU A 638 10.91 11.65 18.96
N ASN A 639 10.50 11.51 17.70
CA ASN A 639 10.82 10.35 16.85
C ASN A 639 11.76 10.83 15.74
N LEU A 640 12.98 10.29 15.72
CA LEU A 640 14.02 10.66 14.75
C LEU A 640 14.46 9.40 14.02
N ASN A 641 14.12 9.32 12.74
CA ASN A 641 14.36 8.14 11.94
C ASN A 641 15.10 8.51 10.66
N GLY A 642 16.01 7.65 10.23
CA GLY A 642 16.79 7.88 9.02
C GLY A 642 17.22 6.58 8.36
N SER A 643 17.37 6.63 7.05
CA SER A 643 17.93 5.53 6.29
C SER A 643 18.87 6.03 5.19
N TYR A 644 19.96 5.29 5.02
CA TYR A 644 20.76 5.32 3.80
C TYR A 644 20.53 4.02 3.05
N ASN A 645 20.18 4.11 1.77
CA ASN A 645 19.76 2.98 0.96
C ASN A 645 20.40 3.05 -0.44
N ASP A 646 21.37 2.18 -0.72
CA ASP A 646 22.00 2.03 -2.03
C ASP A 646 21.35 0.88 -2.79
N VAL A 647 20.45 1.23 -3.75
CA VAL A 647 19.70 0.26 -4.54
C VAL A 647 20.09 0.40 -6.00
N SER A 648 20.63 -0.68 -6.58
CA SER A 648 21.11 -0.65 -7.95
C SER A 648 20.84 -1.97 -8.69
N TYR A 649 20.65 -1.87 -9.99
CA TYR A 649 20.67 -3.04 -10.85
C TYR A 649 22.09 -3.61 -10.89
N LEU A 650 22.25 -4.89 -10.53
CA LEU A 650 23.50 -5.61 -10.73
C LEU A 650 23.66 -6.06 -12.19
N SER A 651 22.54 -6.37 -12.83
CA SER A 651 22.47 -6.71 -14.26
C SER A 651 21.08 -6.34 -14.78
N TYR A 652 21.03 -5.50 -15.81
CA TYR A 652 19.82 -5.17 -16.56
C TYR A 652 20.19 -4.71 -17.97
N LYS A 653 20.42 -5.70 -18.88
CA LYS A 653 20.99 -5.47 -20.21
C LYS A 653 19.94 -5.18 -21.29
N ASP A 654 18.71 -5.62 -21.07
CA ASP A 654 17.60 -5.45 -22.00
C ASP A 654 16.59 -4.41 -21.49
N ALA A 655 17.12 -3.30 -20.96
CA ALA A 655 16.29 -2.23 -20.43
C ALA A 655 15.76 -1.34 -21.55
N PRO A 656 14.61 -0.66 -21.32
CA PRO A 656 14.15 0.39 -22.22
C PRO A 656 15.18 1.51 -22.30
N CYS A 657 15.40 2.04 -23.50
CA CYS A 657 16.25 3.21 -23.67
C CYS A 657 15.47 4.49 -23.35
N PRO A 658 16.10 5.47 -22.70
CA PRO A 658 15.45 6.76 -22.45
C PRO A 658 15.15 7.51 -23.75
N PRO A 659 14.13 8.38 -23.77
CA PRO A 659 13.71 9.12 -24.96
C PRO A 659 14.85 9.89 -25.67
N GLU A 660 15.81 10.42 -24.93
CA GLU A 660 16.99 11.10 -25.48
C GLU A 660 17.90 10.17 -26.32
N VAL A 661 17.80 8.86 -26.09
CA VAL A 661 18.48 7.83 -26.85
C VAL A 661 17.55 7.21 -27.89
N SER A 662 16.37 6.73 -27.50
CA SER A 662 15.45 5.97 -28.34
C SER A 662 14.83 6.79 -29.48
N LEU A 663 14.74 8.11 -29.34
CA LEU A 663 14.27 9.03 -30.39
C LEU A 663 15.39 9.47 -31.35
N ALA A 664 16.65 9.15 -31.07
CA ALA A 664 17.76 9.51 -31.91
C ALA A 664 17.87 8.58 -33.14
N PRO A 665 18.33 9.07 -34.30
CA PRO A 665 18.62 8.22 -35.47
C PRO A 665 19.66 7.14 -35.13
N GLY A 666 19.37 5.88 -35.42
CA GLY A 666 20.30 4.77 -35.16
C GLY A 666 20.32 4.31 -33.69
N ALA A 667 19.31 4.65 -32.92
CA ALA A 667 19.15 4.21 -31.52
C ALA A 667 19.24 2.69 -31.38
N PRO A 668 19.86 2.18 -30.29
CA PRO A 668 19.85 0.74 -30.00
C PRO A 668 18.43 0.26 -29.67
N ALA A 669 18.13 -1.01 -29.88
CA ALA A 669 16.85 -1.60 -29.55
C ALA A 669 16.63 -1.73 -28.03
N ALA A 670 17.72 -1.87 -27.26
CA ALA A 670 17.70 -1.94 -25.80
C ALA A 670 18.95 -1.27 -25.23
N CYS A 671 18.87 -0.82 -23.97
CA CYS A 671 19.96 -0.19 -23.24
C CYS A 671 20.42 -1.05 -22.06
N ASP A 672 21.65 -0.87 -21.61
CA ASP A 672 22.20 -1.55 -20.43
C ASP A 672 22.13 -0.58 -19.22
N LEU A 673 21.25 -0.86 -18.28
CA LEU A 673 21.09 -0.14 -17.01
C LEU A 673 21.83 -0.82 -15.85
N SER A 674 22.73 -1.76 -16.10
CA SER A 674 23.57 -2.39 -15.07
C SER A 674 24.40 -1.32 -14.33
N GLY A 675 24.37 -1.32 -13.01
CA GLY A 675 24.99 -0.30 -12.16
C GLY A 675 24.14 0.95 -11.89
N HIS A 676 23.04 1.18 -12.63
CA HIS A 676 22.14 2.30 -12.43
C HIS A 676 21.25 2.10 -11.20
N GLN A 677 20.75 3.21 -10.65
CA GLN A 677 19.86 3.21 -9.50
C GLN A 677 18.47 2.69 -9.90
N VAL A 678 17.85 1.92 -9.01
CA VAL A 678 16.47 1.44 -9.22
C VAL A 678 15.49 2.61 -9.10
N VAL A 679 14.47 2.61 -9.95
CA VAL A 679 13.43 3.64 -9.99
C VAL A 679 12.73 3.82 -8.64
N GLY A 680 12.46 5.08 -8.26
CA GLY A 680 11.77 5.43 -7.02
C GLY A 680 12.61 5.29 -5.74
N ALA A 681 13.85 4.78 -5.80
CA ALA A 681 14.69 4.57 -4.64
C ALA A 681 15.52 5.82 -4.29
N SER A 682 15.13 6.56 -3.26
CA SER A 682 15.95 7.65 -2.70
C SER A 682 17.09 7.09 -1.85
N LYS A 683 18.32 7.65 -1.99
CA LYS A 683 19.48 7.20 -1.20
C LYS A 683 19.40 7.61 0.26
N TRP A 684 18.96 8.83 0.53
CA TRP A 684 18.80 9.36 1.87
C TRP A 684 17.36 9.71 2.15
N ILE A 685 16.84 9.17 3.22
CA ILE A 685 15.48 9.45 3.70
C ILE A 685 15.57 9.71 5.19
N GLY A 686 14.89 10.74 5.66
CA GLY A 686 14.84 11.08 7.08
C GLY A 686 13.49 11.62 7.49
N ASN A 687 13.06 11.26 8.70
CA ASN A 687 11.83 11.75 9.32
C ASN A 687 12.14 12.21 10.74
N ALA A 688 11.61 13.36 11.11
CA ALA A 688 11.64 13.85 12.47
C ALA A 688 10.23 14.28 12.87
N ASN A 689 9.69 13.68 13.91
CA ASN A 689 8.36 14.00 14.43
C ASN A 689 8.49 14.34 15.91
N GLY A 690 7.85 15.43 16.32
CA GLY A 690 7.85 15.88 17.71
C GLY A 690 6.43 16.20 18.17
N GLU A 691 6.10 15.80 19.38
CA GLU A 691 4.91 16.23 20.09
C GLU A 691 5.33 16.79 21.45
N TYR A 692 4.88 17.99 21.76
CA TYR A 692 5.02 18.59 23.07
C TYR A 692 3.65 18.91 23.64
N LYS A 693 3.34 18.39 24.82
CA LYS A 693 2.07 18.57 25.52
C LYS A 693 2.28 19.03 26.96
N TRP A 694 1.38 19.89 27.41
CA TRP A 694 1.40 20.43 28.77
C TRP A 694 -0.02 20.75 29.26
N ASN A 695 -0.21 20.66 30.56
CA ASN A 695 -1.47 21.01 31.19
C ASN A 695 -1.53 22.50 31.48
N LEU A 696 -2.67 23.11 31.21
CA LEU A 696 -3.00 24.49 31.55
C LEU A 696 -3.67 24.54 32.94
N ASP A 697 -3.64 25.71 33.59
CA ASP A 697 -4.21 25.93 34.93
C ASP A 697 -5.74 25.71 34.99
N ASN A 698 -6.41 25.77 33.84
CA ASN A 698 -7.85 25.55 33.73
C ASN A 698 -8.23 24.05 33.50
N GLY A 699 -7.25 23.14 33.59
CA GLY A 699 -7.46 21.69 33.42
C GLY A 699 -7.43 21.18 31.98
N LEU A 700 -7.21 22.06 31.00
CA LEU A 700 -7.01 21.67 29.62
C LEU A 700 -5.58 21.20 29.39
N GLU A 701 -5.40 20.23 28.51
CA GLU A 701 -4.10 19.88 27.92
C GLU A 701 -3.96 20.60 26.57
N GLU A 702 -2.92 21.40 26.41
CA GLU A 702 -2.51 21.95 25.12
C GLU A 702 -1.38 21.12 24.54
N TYR A 703 -1.36 20.94 23.22
CA TYR A 703 -0.29 20.25 22.54
C TYR A 703 0.08 20.93 21.22
N VAL A 704 1.35 20.72 20.82
CA VAL A 704 1.88 21.13 19.53
C VAL A 704 2.58 19.93 18.92
N THR A 705 2.32 19.65 17.64
CA THR A 705 3.05 18.66 16.88
C THR A 705 3.75 19.29 15.69
N ALA A 706 4.91 18.76 15.36
CA ALA A 706 5.64 19.12 14.17
C ALA A 706 6.23 17.86 13.53
N SER A 707 6.09 17.72 12.21
CA SER A 707 6.73 16.66 11.48
C SER A 707 7.56 17.23 10.32
N TYR A 708 8.68 16.58 10.05
CA TYR A 708 9.59 16.86 8.95
C TYR A 708 9.90 15.56 8.24
N ALA A 709 9.65 15.49 6.94
CA ALA A 709 9.97 14.35 6.10
C ALA A 709 10.85 14.80 4.93
N PHE A 710 12.05 14.20 4.81
CA PHE A 710 13.03 14.49 3.77
C PHE A 710 13.28 13.27 2.89
N ARG A 711 13.40 13.50 1.58
CA ARG A 711 13.86 12.53 0.59
C ARG A 711 14.90 13.16 -0.33
N SER A 712 16.02 12.45 -0.56
CA SER A 712 16.99 12.84 -1.58
C SER A 712 16.43 12.58 -2.97
N LYS A 713 17.09 13.10 -4.00
CA LYS A 713 16.72 12.86 -5.39
C LYS A 713 16.60 11.35 -5.67
N ALA A 714 15.71 10.98 -6.59
CA ALA A 714 15.50 9.63 -7.06
C ALA A 714 15.34 9.59 -8.58
N VAL A 715 15.65 8.44 -9.17
CA VAL A 715 15.28 8.14 -10.55
C VAL A 715 13.76 8.01 -10.62
N GLY A 716 13.10 8.75 -11.50
CA GLY A 716 11.65 8.79 -11.58
C GLY A 716 11.05 7.81 -12.57
N THR A 717 11.85 7.34 -13.56
CA THR A 717 11.38 6.45 -14.63
C THR A 717 12.33 5.27 -14.83
N VAL A 718 11.82 4.14 -15.34
CA VAL A 718 12.56 2.86 -15.42
C VAL A 718 13.79 2.96 -16.29
N GLU A 719 13.73 3.77 -17.36
CA GLU A 719 14.79 3.99 -18.32
C GLU A 719 15.91 4.92 -17.86
N ASP A 720 15.81 5.46 -16.63
CA ASP A 720 16.78 6.38 -16.00
C ASP A 720 17.13 7.59 -16.88
N SER A 721 16.10 8.24 -17.41
CA SER A 721 16.27 9.46 -18.21
C SER A 721 16.72 10.66 -17.38
N ASP A 722 17.55 11.52 -17.95
CA ASP A 722 17.94 12.80 -17.36
C ASP A 722 16.74 13.75 -17.19
N TYR A 723 15.71 13.62 -18.03
CA TYR A 723 14.46 14.40 -17.97
C TYR A 723 13.44 13.82 -16.99
N GLY A 724 13.67 12.61 -16.49
CA GLY A 724 12.79 11.85 -15.60
C GLY A 724 13.30 11.76 -14.16
N GLN A 725 14.04 12.74 -13.66
CA GLN A 725 14.59 12.73 -12.30
C GLN A 725 13.65 13.42 -11.30
N ILE A 726 13.36 12.78 -10.18
CA ILE A 726 12.61 13.39 -9.07
C ILE A 726 13.60 14.18 -8.20
N PRO A 727 13.47 15.52 -8.09
CA PRO A 727 14.32 16.33 -7.22
C PRO A 727 14.17 15.97 -5.73
N SER A 728 15.19 16.28 -4.94
CA SER A 728 15.08 16.18 -3.48
C SER A 728 14.05 17.16 -2.94
N TYR A 729 13.35 16.73 -1.89
CA TYR A 729 12.35 17.58 -1.23
C TYR A 729 12.27 17.30 0.27
N ALA A 730 11.70 18.28 0.97
CA ALA A 730 11.29 18.12 2.36
C ALA A 730 9.90 18.72 2.54
N VAL A 731 9.11 18.07 3.38
CA VAL A 731 7.76 18.50 3.76
C VAL A 731 7.70 18.69 5.26
N VAL A 732 7.07 19.79 5.71
CA VAL A 732 6.85 20.09 7.12
C VAL A 732 5.34 20.16 7.35
N ASN A 733 4.86 19.44 8.37
CA ASN A 733 3.48 19.56 8.84
C ASN A 733 3.50 20.05 10.29
N LEU A 734 2.54 20.87 10.64
CA LEU A 734 2.38 21.47 11.96
C LEU A 734 0.95 21.24 12.44
N SER A 735 0.77 21.04 13.75
CA SER A 735 -0.54 21.03 14.36
C SER A 735 -0.47 21.55 15.79
N THR A 736 -1.53 22.19 16.24
CA THR A 736 -1.73 22.57 17.66
C THR A 736 -3.18 22.29 18.04
N GLY A 737 -3.40 21.92 19.26
CA GLY A 737 -4.75 21.62 19.73
C GLY A 737 -4.89 21.64 21.23
N PHE A 738 -6.13 21.54 21.64
CA PHE A 738 -6.54 21.48 23.04
C PHE A 738 -7.36 20.22 23.27
N ARG A 739 -7.12 19.58 24.43
CA ARG A 739 -7.90 18.45 24.94
C ARG A 739 -8.48 18.81 26.30
N GLY A 740 -9.68 18.31 26.57
CA GLY A 740 -10.31 18.49 27.85
C GLY A 740 -11.41 17.49 28.07
N ASP A 741 -11.79 17.34 29.35
CA ASP A 741 -12.90 16.48 29.73
C ASP A 741 -14.22 17.25 29.60
N PHE A 742 -15.25 16.57 29.13
CA PHE A 742 -16.62 17.10 29.08
C PHE A 742 -17.62 15.97 29.33
N HIS A 743 -18.44 16.10 30.35
CA HIS A 743 -19.29 15.02 30.84
C HIS A 743 -18.49 13.73 31.12
N GLU A 744 -18.86 12.62 30.51
CA GLU A 744 -18.21 11.32 30.69
C GLU A 744 -17.14 11.06 29.60
N GLY A 745 -16.84 12.04 28.72
CA GLY A 745 -15.96 11.90 27.60
C GLY A 745 -14.87 12.94 27.55
N GLN A 746 -13.99 12.77 26.56
CA GLN A 746 -12.89 13.68 26.26
C GLN A 746 -13.07 14.28 24.86
N TRP A 747 -12.93 15.61 24.77
CA TRP A 747 -12.88 16.30 23.49
C TRP A 747 -11.45 16.71 23.12
N ASP A 748 -11.19 16.77 21.82
CA ASP A 748 -9.96 17.26 21.21
C ASP A 748 -10.33 18.19 20.04
N VAL A 749 -9.75 19.38 20.00
CA VAL A 749 -9.89 20.30 18.86
C VAL A 749 -8.50 20.73 18.43
N SER A 750 -8.17 20.51 17.17
CA SER A 750 -6.86 20.86 16.60
C SER A 750 -6.98 21.70 15.34
N LEU A 751 -6.05 22.63 15.20
CA LEU A 751 -5.71 23.33 13.97
C LEU A 751 -4.47 22.68 13.38
N TRP A 752 -4.50 22.37 12.08
CA TRP A 752 -3.39 21.71 11.40
C TRP A 752 -3.05 22.38 10.07
N LEU A 753 -1.78 22.29 9.71
CA LEU A 753 -1.21 22.81 8.48
C LEU A 753 -0.29 21.76 7.88
N THR A 754 -0.69 21.15 6.77
CA THR A 754 0.14 20.22 6.02
C THR A 754 0.95 20.96 4.96
N ASN A 755 2.16 20.48 4.64
CA ASN A 755 3.09 21.13 3.72
C ASN A 755 3.20 22.64 3.99
N ALA A 756 3.54 23.02 5.22
CA ALA A 756 3.51 24.40 5.74
C ALA A 756 4.25 25.41 4.85
N PHE A 757 5.28 24.97 4.13
CA PHE A 757 6.09 25.82 3.24
C PHE A 757 5.65 25.80 1.77
N ASP A 758 4.49 25.19 1.47
CA ASP A 758 3.92 25.08 0.13
C ASP A 758 4.91 24.54 -0.92
N LYS A 759 5.66 23.51 -0.51
CA LYS A 759 6.66 22.89 -1.38
C LYS A 759 5.97 22.12 -2.51
N THR A 760 6.16 22.54 -3.75
CA THR A 760 5.81 21.72 -4.91
C THR A 760 6.82 20.58 -5.03
N TYR A 761 6.33 19.33 -5.02
CA TYR A 761 7.15 18.12 -5.15
C TYR A 761 6.39 17.04 -5.91
N TYR A 762 7.16 16.12 -6.51
CA TYR A 762 6.62 15.00 -7.26
C TYR A 762 6.84 13.70 -6.49
N THR A 763 5.82 12.86 -6.47
CA THR A 763 5.88 11.55 -5.80
C THR A 763 6.25 10.44 -6.77
N THR A 764 5.87 10.57 -8.04
CA THR A 764 6.09 9.59 -9.10
C THR A 764 6.16 10.33 -10.43
N LEU A 765 6.99 9.83 -11.34
CA LEU A 765 7.03 10.28 -12.74
C LEU A 765 6.65 9.14 -13.68
N TRP A 766 6.16 9.52 -14.84
CA TRP A 766 5.75 8.61 -15.90
C TRP A 766 6.30 9.09 -17.24
N THR A 767 6.79 8.16 -18.07
CA THR A 767 7.24 8.47 -19.43
C THR A 767 6.09 8.26 -20.39
N GLY A 768 5.70 9.31 -21.10
CA GLY A 768 4.76 9.22 -22.22
C GLY A 768 5.41 8.63 -23.45
N GLY A 769 4.66 7.85 -24.24
CA GLY A 769 5.13 7.23 -25.50
C GLY A 769 5.58 8.21 -26.59
N ASN A 770 5.53 9.50 -26.35
CA ASN A 770 5.95 10.61 -27.23
C ASN A 770 7.15 11.40 -26.66
N GLY A 771 7.79 10.88 -25.60
CA GLY A 771 9.00 11.44 -25.02
C GLY A 771 8.77 12.53 -23.97
N ALA A 772 7.54 12.82 -23.58
CA ALA A 772 7.24 13.69 -22.44
C ALA A 772 7.29 12.93 -21.13
N TYR A 773 7.39 13.67 -20.05
CA TYR A 773 7.31 13.17 -18.68
C TYR A 773 6.13 13.83 -17.98
N GLU A 774 5.32 13.02 -17.38
CA GLU A 774 4.18 13.42 -16.56
C GLU A 774 4.45 13.06 -15.11
N GLY A 775 3.94 13.84 -14.17
CA GLY A 775 4.20 13.64 -12.75
C GLY A 775 2.96 13.68 -11.90
N LEU A 776 3.00 12.97 -10.78
CA LEU A 776 2.03 13.10 -9.70
C LEU A 776 2.58 14.06 -8.66
N LEU A 777 1.84 15.11 -8.41
CA LEU A 777 2.19 16.10 -7.40
C LEU A 777 1.86 15.56 -5.99
N GLY A 778 2.71 15.92 -5.04
CA GLY A 778 2.37 15.75 -3.63
C GLY A 778 1.32 16.77 -3.16
N THR A 779 0.78 16.57 -1.97
CA THR A 779 -0.25 17.43 -1.37
C THR A 779 0.23 18.88 -1.26
N PRO A 780 -0.56 19.89 -1.65
CA PRO A 780 -0.25 21.31 -1.45
C PRO A 780 -0.24 21.68 0.04
N ARG A 781 0.09 22.94 0.33
CA ARG A 781 -0.20 23.48 1.66
C ARG A 781 -1.70 23.45 1.85
N THR A 782 -2.14 22.86 2.96
CA THR A 782 -3.56 22.74 3.31
C THR A 782 -3.75 23.04 4.78
N LEU A 783 -4.59 24.01 5.09
CA LEU A 783 -5.00 24.37 6.44
C LEU A 783 -6.34 23.73 6.75
N GLY A 784 -6.51 23.26 8.00
CA GLY A 784 -7.80 22.74 8.43
C GLY A 784 -7.91 22.60 9.92
N VAL A 785 -9.12 22.21 10.35
CA VAL A 785 -9.50 22.01 11.76
C VAL A 785 -10.10 20.63 11.91
N THR A 786 -9.78 19.98 13.02
CA THR A 786 -10.38 18.70 13.42
C THR A 786 -11.00 18.84 14.81
N GLY A 787 -12.21 18.35 14.98
CA GLY A 787 -12.84 18.16 16.28
C GLY A 787 -13.11 16.67 16.49
N ARG A 788 -12.79 16.18 17.69
CA ARG A 788 -13.02 14.79 18.11
C ARG A 788 -13.69 14.76 19.48
N TYR A 789 -14.55 13.79 19.70
CA TYR A 789 -15.14 13.49 20.99
C TYR A 789 -15.18 11.99 21.21
N ASP A 790 -14.54 11.54 22.29
CA ASP A 790 -14.50 10.15 22.75
C ASP A 790 -15.31 10.02 24.04
N PHE A 791 -16.28 9.07 24.15
CA PHE A 791 -17.20 8.95 25.27
C PHE A 791 -17.73 7.52 25.47
#